data_72c459fdec1429b074997cb1022c399a
#
_entry.id   72c459fdec1429b074997cb1022c399a
#
_cell.length_a   1.000
_cell.length_b   1.000
_cell.length_c   1.000
_cell.angle_alpha   90.00
_cell.angle_beta   90.00
_cell.angle_gamma   90.00
#
_symmetry.space_group_name_H-M   'P 1'
#
loop_
_entity.id
_entity.type
_entity.pdbx_description
1 polymer ?
#
loop_
_entity_poly.entity_id
_entity_poly.type
_entity_poly.pdbx_seq_one_letter_code
_entity_poly.pdbx_strand_id
1 'polypeptide(L)'
;MSKVRLVVVGNGMVGHRFIEELIERADPGRYEITVFGAEPRPAYDRVHLSSYFSHHTSEDLSLVKPGFYDKHGIRLLLGEAVKKIDRANREVHSNKGTVVEYDKLVLATGSYPWVPPIQGSQHHECFVYRTIEDLKAIRSAAKSGKSGVVIGGGLLGLEAAGALKALGLETHVVEFAPVLMAEQLDGQGGQLLRRKIESMGVQVHTSKSTSEILMHGGEQAKHRLAFADGSQLEVDVVVFSTGIRPQDTLGRYGDLAIADRGGIVIDDHCLTSDPDIYAIGECAAWQGRFFGLVAPGYKMAQITVDHLLGGDSRFEGADMSAKLKLLGVSVGSIGDAHGRTPGSHSYVFQDDQAGVYKKIVVSEDNSRLLGAVLVGDVEDYGNLLQMMLNALPLPSHPDTLILPAYAGAKPTLGVDALPESAQICSCFDVSKGDIAKAVAEGHTTLAAIKQHTKAGTGCGGCVPLISQVLNAELVKQGIEVNNHLCAHFPHSRQELFHLVKVEGIKSFDELLAKHGQGYGCEVCKPTVGSILASCWNEHVLSPRNIPLQDTNDIFLGNMQKDGSYSVIPRMAGGEVTPEGLLAVAEVARDYKLYTKITGAQRIGLFGAQKDDLPAIWRKLLAAGFETGQAYAKALRMAKTCVGSTWCRFGVQDSVGLGVFLENRYKGIRTPHKMKFGVSGCTRECAEAQGKDVGIIATDAGWNLYVGGNGGMKPRHADLLASDLDRETLIKLIDRFMMFYVTNADKLQRTSVWLGNLEGGVDYLREVIVDDKLGLAETLERDIQTLIDSYECEWSRTLNEEEALKRFSHFINSDKRDPDVQFVAERDQHRPATPAERIPVYQIEVETK
;
A
#
# COMPACT_ATOMS: atom_id res chain seq x y z
N MET A 1 17.75 -40.57 -20.24
CA MET A 1 16.32 -40.91 -20.14
C MET A 1 15.56 -39.98 -21.06
N SER A 2 14.54 -40.46 -21.79
CA SER A 2 13.65 -39.60 -22.55
C SER A 2 12.91 -38.66 -21.58
N LYS A 3 12.74 -37.40 -21.95
CA LYS A 3 11.95 -36.46 -21.15
C LYS A 3 10.49 -36.91 -21.07
N VAL A 4 9.85 -36.71 -19.94
CA VAL A 4 8.42 -36.96 -19.76
C VAL A 4 7.66 -35.79 -20.39
N ARG A 5 6.78 -36.06 -21.36
CA ARG A 5 5.92 -35.05 -21.99
C ARG A 5 4.75 -34.75 -21.07
N LEU A 6 4.79 -33.55 -20.48
CA LEU A 6 3.77 -33.07 -19.56
C LEU A 6 2.93 -31.98 -20.22
N VAL A 7 1.64 -32.24 -20.34
CA VAL A 7 0.70 -31.24 -20.85
C VAL A 7 -0.16 -30.68 -19.72
N VAL A 8 -0.26 -29.35 -19.64
CA VAL A 8 -1.12 -28.65 -18.69
C VAL A 8 -2.21 -27.93 -19.45
N VAL A 9 -3.46 -28.23 -19.16
CA VAL A 9 -4.63 -27.58 -19.78
C VAL A 9 -5.25 -26.62 -18.79
N GLY A 10 -4.99 -25.34 -19.02
CA GLY A 10 -5.42 -24.22 -18.16
C GLY A 10 -4.24 -23.44 -17.61
N ASN A 11 -4.09 -22.19 -18.08
CA ASN A 11 -3.10 -21.23 -17.59
C ASN A 11 -3.78 -20.18 -16.69
N GLY A 12 -4.50 -20.64 -15.66
CA GLY A 12 -5.02 -19.80 -14.60
C GLY A 12 -4.10 -19.81 -13.37
N MET A 13 -4.59 -19.28 -12.23
CA MET A 13 -3.84 -19.21 -10.96
C MET A 13 -3.28 -20.58 -10.53
N VAL A 14 -4.14 -21.63 -10.55
CA VAL A 14 -3.77 -22.97 -10.10
C VAL A 14 -2.82 -23.66 -11.09
N GLY A 15 -3.08 -23.55 -12.41
CA GLY A 15 -2.20 -24.14 -13.43
C GLY A 15 -0.81 -23.51 -13.42
N HIS A 16 -0.71 -22.20 -13.25
CA HIS A 16 0.58 -21.52 -13.12
C HIS A 16 1.31 -21.91 -11.83
N ARG A 17 0.60 -21.98 -10.71
CA ARG A 17 1.17 -22.43 -9.44
C ARG A 17 1.72 -23.86 -9.52
N PHE A 18 1.01 -24.76 -10.19
CA PHE A 18 1.49 -26.12 -10.45
C PHE A 18 2.82 -26.11 -11.20
N ILE A 19 2.94 -25.24 -12.22
CA ILE A 19 4.17 -25.14 -13.01
C ILE A 19 5.32 -24.59 -12.17
N GLU A 20 5.08 -23.54 -11.36
CA GLU A 20 6.10 -22.99 -10.44
C GLU A 20 6.62 -24.05 -9.48
N GLU A 21 5.74 -24.78 -8.80
CA GLU A 21 6.07 -25.85 -7.85
C GLU A 21 6.87 -26.98 -8.54
N LEU A 22 6.47 -27.37 -9.77
CA LEU A 22 7.16 -28.42 -10.50
C LEU A 22 8.58 -28.01 -10.89
N ILE A 23 8.77 -26.78 -11.37
CA ILE A 23 10.10 -26.27 -11.74
C ILE A 23 11.02 -26.13 -10.52
N GLU A 24 10.48 -25.72 -9.39
CA GLU A 24 11.26 -25.58 -8.14
C GLU A 24 11.72 -26.93 -7.58
N ARG A 25 10.92 -27.99 -7.75
CA ARG A 25 11.13 -29.30 -7.08
C ARG A 25 11.67 -30.39 -8.00
N ALA A 26 11.46 -30.31 -9.32
CA ALA A 26 11.89 -31.33 -10.27
C ALA A 26 13.34 -31.11 -10.72
N ASP A 27 14.04 -32.22 -11.06
CA ASP A 27 15.33 -32.15 -11.69
C ASP A 27 15.27 -31.38 -13.02
N PRO A 28 16.21 -30.47 -13.29
CA PRO A 28 16.24 -29.73 -14.55
C PRO A 28 16.21 -30.65 -15.79
N GLY A 29 15.27 -30.39 -16.70
CA GLY A 29 15.15 -31.12 -17.96
C GLY A 29 14.45 -32.47 -17.88
N ARG A 30 13.91 -32.89 -16.73
CA ARG A 30 13.12 -34.13 -16.59
C ARG A 30 11.83 -34.11 -17.40
N TYR A 31 11.18 -32.93 -17.50
CA TYR A 31 9.91 -32.73 -18.19
C TYR A 31 10.06 -31.87 -19.45
N GLU A 32 9.28 -32.21 -20.47
CA GLU A 32 8.98 -31.34 -21.61
C GLU A 32 7.55 -30.83 -21.43
N ILE A 33 7.43 -29.53 -21.12
CA ILE A 33 6.16 -28.97 -20.65
C ILE A 33 5.50 -28.17 -21.76
N THR A 34 4.24 -28.51 -22.09
CA THR A 34 3.36 -27.69 -22.93
C THR A 34 2.14 -27.25 -22.15
N VAL A 35 1.81 -25.95 -22.21
CA VAL A 35 0.71 -25.34 -21.48
C VAL A 35 -0.28 -24.71 -22.45
N PHE A 36 -1.56 -25.05 -22.32
CA PHE A 36 -2.66 -24.44 -23.06
C PHE A 36 -3.37 -23.42 -22.21
N GLY A 37 -3.53 -22.19 -22.70
CA GLY A 37 -4.31 -21.12 -22.12
C GLY A 37 -5.42 -20.68 -23.06
N ALA A 38 -6.68 -20.82 -22.66
CA ALA A 38 -7.82 -20.37 -23.47
C ALA A 38 -7.90 -18.85 -23.61
N GLU A 39 -7.40 -18.11 -22.64
CA GLU A 39 -7.33 -16.65 -22.66
C GLU A 39 -6.08 -16.15 -23.41
N PRO A 40 -6.11 -14.91 -23.95
CA PRO A 40 -5.01 -14.38 -24.76
C PRO A 40 -3.81 -13.89 -23.94
N ARG A 41 -3.79 -14.13 -22.65
CA ARG A 41 -2.74 -13.71 -21.71
C ARG A 41 -2.32 -14.79 -20.74
N PRO A 42 -1.10 -14.67 -20.14
CA PRO A 42 -0.66 -15.56 -19.06
C PRO A 42 -1.52 -15.43 -17.80
N ALA A 43 -1.26 -16.29 -16.81
CA ALA A 43 -1.94 -16.30 -15.53
C ALA A 43 -1.92 -14.93 -14.83
N TYR A 44 -3.04 -14.53 -14.28
CA TYR A 44 -3.22 -13.29 -13.53
C TYR A 44 -4.07 -13.51 -12.28
N ASP A 45 -3.97 -12.58 -11.33
CA ASP A 45 -4.66 -12.64 -10.05
C ASP A 45 -6.17 -12.35 -10.23
N ARG A 46 -6.98 -13.39 -10.08
CA ARG A 46 -8.44 -13.29 -10.13
C ARG A 46 -9.07 -12.96 -8.78
N VAL A 47 -8.33 -13.10 -7.68
CA VAL A 47 -8.80 -12.71 -6.34
C VAL A 47 -8.90 -11.19 -6.24
N HIS A 48 -8.00 -10.47 -6.90
CA HIS A 48 -7.99 -9.02 -6.94
C HIS A 48 -8.54 -8.43 -8.25
N LEU A 49 -9.40 -9.18 -8.95
CA LEU A 49 -9.93 -8.79 -10.27
C LEU A 49 -10.65 -7.43 -10.23
N SER A 50 -11.38 -7.13 -9.15
CA SER A 50 -12.08 -5.85 -8.94
C SER A 50 -11.14 -4.63 -8.90
N SER A 51 -9.85 -4.81 -8.56
CA SER A 51 -8.86 -3.74 -8.56
C SER A 51 -8.61 -3.15 -9.95
N TYR A 52 -8.95 -3.88 -11.02
CA TYR A 52 -8.91 -3.40 -12.41
C TYR A 52 -9.73 -2.12 -12.64
N PHE A 53 -10.76 -1.86 -11.81
CA PHE A 53 -11.54 -0.63 -11.86
C PHE A 53 -10.95 0.52 -11.02
N SER A 54 -9.90 0.25 -10.22
CA SER A 54 -9.26 1.17 -9.29
C SER A 54 -7.82 1.51 -9.69
N HIS A 55 -7.58 1.83 -10.99
CA HIS A 55 -6.30 2.25 -11.55
C HIS A 55 -5.25 1.16 -11.78
N HIS A 56 -5.61 -0.13 -11.73
CA HIS A 56 -4.70 -1.21 -12.12
C HIS A 56 -4.88 -1.57 -13.61
N THR A 57 -3.77 -1.97 -14.25
CA THR A 57 -3.75 -2.48 -15.61
C THR A 57 -3.86 -4.01 -15.61
N SER A 58 -4.02 -4.61 -16.79
CA SER A 58 -3.94 -6.07 -16.94
C SER A 58 -2.57 -6.63 -16.54
N GLU A 59 -1.52 -5.84 -16.72
CA GLU A 59 -0.12 -6.14 -16.40
C GLU A 59 0.11 -6.15 -14.88
N ASP A 60 -0.51 -5.24 -14.14
CA ASP A 60 -0.42 -5.17 -12.67
C ASP A 60 -1.04 -6.40 -11.98
N LEU A 61 -2.00 -7.05 -12.65
CA LEU A 61 -2.60 -8.29 -12.16
C LEU A 61 -1.80 -9.54 -12.54
N SER A 62 -0.74 -9.43 -13.36
CA SER A 62 0.02 -10.60 -13.80
C SER A 62 0.69 -11.32 -12.63
N LEU A 63 0.51 -12.63 -12.56
CA LEU A 63 1.24 -13.52 -11.65
C LEU A 63 2.57 -14.00 -12.25
N VAL A 64 2.75 -13.80 -13.56
CA VAL A 64 3.87 -14.36 -14.31
C VAL A 64 4.97 -13.31 -14.47
N LYS A 65 6.17 -13.62 -14.03
CA LYS A 65 7.36 -12.78 -14.26
C LYS A 65 7.68 -12.73 -15.76
N PRO A 66 8.08 -11.58 -16.30
CA PRO A 66 8.48 -11.46 -17.70
C PRO A 66 9.50 -12.54 -18.10
N GLY A 67 9.27 -13.22 -19.24
CA GLY A 67 10.15 -14.26 -19.75
C GLY A 67 10.18 -15.58 -18.96
N PHE A 68 9.28 -15.79 -18.01
CA PHE A 68 9.26 -16.99 -17.15
C PHE A 68 9.18 -18.28 -17.98
N TYR A 69 8.24 -18.41 -18.90
CA TYR A 69 8.06 -19.63 -19.70
C TYR A 69 9.25 -19.90 -20.63
N ASP A 70 9.75 -18.87 -21.29
CA ASP A 70 10.90 -18.97 -22.19
C ASP A 70 12.18 -19.38 -21.44
N LYS A 71 12.42 -18.79 -20.28
CA LYS A 71 13.56 -19.09 -19.41
C LYS A 71 13.60 -20.55 -19.00
N HIS A 72 12.44 -21.16 -18.81
CA HIS A 72 12.32 -22.57 -18.38
C HIS A 72 12.04 -23.53 -19.53
N GLY A 73 12.08 -23.07 -20.79
CA GLY A 73 11.86 -23.88 -21.98
C GLY A 73 10.46 -24.48 -22.08
N ILE A 74 9.46 -23.78 -21.55
CA ILE A 74 8.05 -24.20 -21.52
C ILE A 74 7.32 -23.64 -22.75
N ARG A 75 6.67 -24.52 -23.50
CA ARG A 75 5.83 -24.13 -24.62
C ARG A 75 4.47 -23.62 -24.13
N LEU A 76 4.25 -22.31 -24.15
CA LEU A 76 2.98 -21.70 -23.76
C LEU A 76 2.14 -21.34 -25.02
N LEU A 77 0.90 -21.88 -25.09
CA LEU A 77 -0.06 -21.65 -26.18
C LEU A 77 -1.24 -20.83 -25.67
N LEU A 78 -1.17 -19.52 -25.85
CA LEU A 78 -2.22 -18.56 -25.42
C LEU A 78 -3.31 -18.35 -26.45
N GLY A 79 -4.53 -18.08 -26.00
CA GLY A 79 -5.71 -17.95 -26.85
C GLY A 79 -6.05 -19.26 -27.56
N GLU A 80 -5.65 -20.39 -26.97
CA GLU A 80 -5.82 -21.71 -27.57
C GLU A 80 -6.42 -22.68 -26.56
N ALA A 81 -7.69 -23.03 -26.77
CA ALA A 81 -8.47 -23.88 -25.89
C ALA A 81 -8.42 -25.34 -26.37
N VAL A 82 -8.09 -26.27 -25.47
CA VAL A 82 -8.25 -27.71 -25.76
C VAL A 82 -9.73 -28.05 -25.86
N LYS A 83 -10.09 -28.86 -26.87
CA LYS A 83 -11.45 -29.27 -27.17
C LYS A 83 -11.67 -30.77 -27.01
N LYS A 84 -10.64 -31.59 -27.13
CA LYS A 84 -10.72 -33.06 -27.05
C LYS A 84 -9.47 -33.60 -26.35
N ILE A 85 -9.67 -34.60 -25.51
CA ILE A 85 -8.63 -35.50 -25.02
C ILE A 85 -8.83 -36.85 -25.70
N ASP A 86 -7.82 -37.33 -26.41
CA ASP A 86 -7.78 -38.66 -26.97
C ASP A 86 -6.91 -39.56 -26.09
N ARG A 87 -7.54 -40.23 -25.16
CA ARG A 87 -6.85 -41.12 -24.17
C ARG A 87 -6.20 -42.34 -24.80
N ALA A 88 -6.76 -42.85 -25.91
CA ALA A 88 -6.23 -44.02 -26.58
C ALA A 88 -4.86 -43.72 -27.26
N ASN A 89 -4.77 -42.52 -27.85
CA ASN A 89 -3.55 -42.06 -28.50
C ASN A 89 -2.66 -41.20 -27.58
N ARG A 90 -3.13 -40.86 -26.38
CA ARG A 90 -2.50 -39.92 -25.42
C ARG A 90 -2.23 -38.54 -26.05
N GLU A 91 -3.24 -37.97 -26.68
CA GLU A 91 -3.18 -36.68 -27.34
C GLU A 91 -4.24 -35.70 -26.82
N VAL A 92 -3.88 -34.41 -26.83
CA VAL A 92 -4.85 -33.31 -26.67
C VAL A 92 -4.98 -32.54 -27.97
N HIS A 93 -6.22 -32.18 -28.33
CA HIS A 93 -6.53 -31.45 -29.56
C HIS A 93 -7.11 -30.09 -29.22
N SER A 94 -6.57 -29.02 -29.78
CA SER A 94 -7.01 -27.66 -29.56
C SER A 94 -8.04 -27.18 -30.60
N ASN A 95 -8.66 -26.02 -30.32
CA ASN A 95 -9.57 -25.32 -31.22
C ASN A 95 -8.86 -24.71 -32.45
N LYS A 96 -7.53 -24.64 -32.46
CA LYS A 96 -6.72 -24.14 -33.59
C LYS A 96 -6.09 -25.29 -34.40
N GLY A 97 -6.42 -26.55 -34.07
CA GLY A 97 -5.89 -27.71 -34.76
C GLY A 97 -4.52 -28.19 -34.29
N THR A 98 -3.99 -27.61 -33.21
CA THR A 98 -2.76 -28.12 -32.59
C THR A 98 -3.05 -29.43 -31.89
N VAL A 99 -2.22 -30.45 -32.16
CA VAL A 99 -2.24 -31.76 -31.51
C VAL A 99 -0.95 -31.93 -30.74
N VAL A 100 -1.03 -32.31 -29.46
CA VAL A 100 0.14 -32.52 -28.59
C VAL A 100 -0.02 -33.85 -27.85
N GLU A 101 1.01 -34.71 -27.97
CA GLU A 101 1.07 -35.95 -27.22
C GLU A 101 1.48 -35.72 -25.79
N TYR A 102 1.01 -36.58 -24.87
CA TYR A 102 1.38 -36.50 -23.44
C TYR A 102 1.71 -37.87 -22.84
N ASP A 103 2.63 -37.88 -21.89
CA ASP A 103 2.88 -38.99 -20.98
C ASP A 103 2.12 -38.77 -19.67
N LYS A 104 1.98 -37.51 -19.25
CA LYS A 104 1.14 -37.06 -18.15
C LYS A 104 0.36 -35.80 -18.55
N LEU A 105 -0.90 -35.75 -18.12
CA LEU A 105 -1.82 -34.63 -18.40
C LEU A 105 -2.36 -34.05 -17.09
N VAL A 106 -2.34 -32.72 -16.94
CA VAL A 106 -2.92 -32.01 -15.80
C VAL A 106 -4.04 -31.09 -16.30
N LEU A 107 -5.26 -31.32 -15.82
CA LEU A 107 -6.42 -30.50 -16.10
C LEU A 107 -6.58 -29.44 -15.00
N ALA A 108 -6.33 -28.17 -15.33
CA ALA A 108 -6.47 -27.01 -14.47
C ALA A 108 -7.44 -25.99 -15.10
N THR A 109 -8.53 -26.49 -15.66
CA THR A 109 -9.50 -25.74 -16.46
C THR A 109 -10.38 -24.78 -15.66
N GLY A 110 -10.36 -24.89 -14.33
CA GLY A 110 -11.07 -23.97 -13.42
C GLY A 110 -12.59 -24.12 -13.49
N SER A 111 -13.30 -23.02 -13.50
CA SER A 111 -14.77 -22.94 -13.51
C SER A 111 -15.24 -21.88 -14.50
N TYR A 112 -16.54 -21.94 -14.81
CA TYR A 112 -17.23 -20.92 -15.59
C TYR A 112 -18.40 -20.31 -14.80
N PRO A 113 -18.76 -19.02 -15.06
CA PRO A 113 -19.92 -18.40 -14.43
C PRO A 113 -21.20 -19.13 -14.81
N TRP A 114 -22.02 -19.44 -13.81
CA TRP A 114 -23.33 -20.01 -14.08
C TRP A 114 -24.35 -18.88 -14.29
N VAL A 115 -24.98 -18.87 -15.45
CA VAL A 115 -26.09 -17.97 -15.75
C VAL A 115 -27.39 -18.78 -15.69
N PRO A 116 -28.36 -18.44 -14.83
CA PRO A 116 -29.62 -19.10 -14.77
C PRO A 116 -30.35 -19.06 -16.14
N PRO A 117 -31.18 -20.05 -16.46
CA PRO A 117 -31.94 -20.09 -17.73
C PRO A 117 -33.11 -19.06 -17.71
N ILE A 118 -32.74 -17.77 -17.55
CA ILE A 118 -33.68 -16.65 -17.58
C ILE A 118 -33.89 -16.22 -19.03
N GLN A 119 -35.14 -16.08 -19.46
CA GLN A 119 -35.41 -15.54 -20.79
C GLN A 119 -34.82 -14.14 -20.95
N GLY A 120 -34.05 -13.91 -22.02
CA GLY A 120 -33.35 -12.66 -22.26
C GLY A 120 -31.97 -12.53 -21.60
N SER A 121 -31.49 -13.54 -20.90
CA SER A 121 -30.13 -13.53 -20.29
C SER A 121 -28.99 -13.44 -21.30
N GLN A 122 -29.26 -13.69 -22.59
CA GLN A 122 -28.29 -13.61 -23.71
C GLN A 122 -28.35 -12.27 -24.45
N HIS A 123 -29.13 -11.28 -23.96
CA HIS A 123 -29.19 -9.98 -24.57
C HIS A 123 -27.83 -9.26 -24.53
N HIS A 124 -27.62 -8.36 -25.49
CA HIS A 124 -26.51 -7.44 -25.48
C HIS A 124 -26.52 -6.62 -24.17
N GLU A 125 -25.34 -6.41 -23.57
CA GLU A 125 -25.17 -5.74 -22.27
C GLU A 125 -25.69 -6.54 -21.05
N CYS A 126 -25.87 -7.86 -21.21
CA CYS A 126 -25.89 -8.83 -20.12
C CYS A 126 -24.52 -9.49 -20.04
N PHE A 127 -23.82 -9.27 -18.94
CA PHE A 127 -22.42 -9.67 -18.75
C PHE A 127 -22.27 -10.69 -17.64
N VAL A 128 -21.12 -11.35 -17.62
CA VAL A 128 -20.62 -12.11 -16.47
C VAL A 128 -19.40 -11.40 -15.89
N TYR A 129 -18.99 -11.78 -14.68
CA TYR A 129 -17.86 -11.16 -13.97
C TYR A 129 -16.80 -12.23 -13.67
N ARG A 130 -15.88 -12.48 -14.63
CA ARG A 130 -14.92 -13.60 -14.49
C ARG A 130 -13.55 -13.32 -15.09
N THR A 131 -13.46 -12.63 -16.24
CA THR A 131 -12.22 -12.38 -16.97
C THR A 131 -11.96 -10.89 -17.14
N ILE A 132 -10.74 -10.53 -17.48
CA ILE A 132 -10.41 -9.13 -17.81
C ILE A 132 -11.22 -8.66 -19.02
N GLU A 133 -11.55 -9.55 -19.98
CA GLU A 133 -12.39 -9.24 -21.12
C GLU A 133 -13.83 -8.86 -20.69
N ASP A 134 -14.39 -9.59 -19.72
CA ASP A 134 -15.69 -9.24 -19.13
C ASP A 134 -15.65 -7.84 -18.50
N LEU A 135 -14.58 -7.54 -17.75
CA LEU A 135 -14.42 -6.22 -17.12
C LEU A 135 -14.31 -5.08 -18.15
N LYS A 136 -13.60 -5.32 -19.26
CA LYS A 136 -13.51 -4.36 -20.36
C LYS A 136 -14.87 -4.11 -20.98
N ALA A 137 -15.66 -5.17 -21.19
CA ALA A 137 -17.02 -5.08 -21.76
C ALA A 137 -17.96 -4.31 -20.81
N ILE A 138 -17.95 -4.63 -19.51
CA ILE A 138 -18.72 -3.92 -18.48
C ILE A 138 -18.31 -2.43 -18.43
N ARG A 139 -17.01 -2.12 -18.42
CA ARG A 139 -16.51 -0.73 -18.43
C ARG A 139 -16.98 0.03 -19.69
N SER A 140 -17.02 -0.65 -20.84
CA SER A 140 -17.49 -0.03 -22.08
C SER A 140 -18.99 0.28 -22.03
N ALA A 141 -19.81 -0.66 -21.55
CA ALA A 141 -21.25 -0.48 -21.40
C ALA A 141 -21.61 0.61 -20.38
N ALA A 142 -20.86 0.69 -19.28
CA ALA A 142 -21.05 1.69 -18.24
C ALA A 142 -20.86 3.14 -18.72
N LYS A 143 -20.08 3.38 -19.78
CA LYS A 143 -19.86 4.75 -20.33
C LYS A 143 -21.15 5.40 -20.86
N SER A 144 -22.08 4.62 -21.36
CA SER A 144 -23.37 5.08 -21.89
C SER A 144 -24.54 4.80 -20.95
N GLY A 145 -24.34 4.00 -19.89
CA GLY A 145 -25.35 3.65 -18.91
C GLY A 145 -25.42 4.63 -17.74
N LYS A 146 -26.57 4.68 -17.09
CA LYS A 146 -26.81 5.45 -15.85
C LYS A 146 -27.04 4.54 -14.65
N SER A 147 -27.55 3.32 -14.89
CA SER A 147 -27.92 2.36 -13.88
C SER A 147 -27.42 0.96 -14.21
N GLY A 148 -27.15 0.15 -13.19
CA GLY A 148 -26.70 -1.22 -13.39
C GLY A 148 -27.18 -2.13 -12.25
N VAL A 149 -27.42 -3.41 -12.60
CA VAL A 149 -27.81 -4.43 -11.63
C VAL A 149 -26.86 -5.60 -11.65
N VAL A 150 -26.55 -6.10 -10.46
CA VAL A 150 -25.89 -7.40 -10.28
C VAL A 150 -26.93 -8.41 -9.81
N ILE A 151 -27.09 -9.49 -10.55
CA ILE A 151 -27.94 -10.64 -10.17
C ILE A 151 -27.05 -11.65 -9.44
N GLY A 152 -27.24 -11.77 -8.13
CA GLY A 152 -26.47 -12.55 -7.18
C GLY A 152 -25.79 -11.68 -6.11
N GLY A 153 -26.15 -11.88 -4.84
CA GLY A 153 -25.67 -11.15 -3.67
C GLY A 153 -24.59 -11.91 -2.88
N GLY A 154 -23.90 -12.83 -3.53
CA GLY A 154 -22.72 -13.51 -2.98
C GLY A 154 -21.45 -12.66 -3.09
N LEU A 155 -20.30 -13.25 -2.74
CA LEU A 155 -18.98 -12.58 -2.71
C LEU A 155 -18.68 -11.81 -4.01
N LEU A 156 -18.60 -12.50 -5.14
CA LEU A 156 -18.28 -11.89 -6.43
C LEU A 156 -19.35 -10.90 -6.90
N GLY A 157 -20.61 -11.12 -6.49
CA GLY A 157 -21.71 -10.20 -6.81
C GLY A 157 -21.56 -8.86 -6.11
N LEU A 158 -21.16 -8.86 -4.85
CA LEU A 158 -20.90 -7.63 -4.11
C LEU A 158 -19.64 -6.91 -4.59
N GLU A 159 -18.63 -7.64 -5.05
CA GLU A 159 -17.46 -7.03 -5.73
C GLU A 159 -17.86 -6.40 -7.06
N ALA A 160 -18.66 -7.07 -7.87
CA ALA A 160 -19.20 -6.53 -9.11
C ALA A 160 -20.07 -5.29 -8.87
N ALA A 161 -20.90 -5.28 -7.81
CA ALA A 161 -21.69 -4.10 -7.42
C ALA A 161 -20.76 -2.92 -7.02
N GLY A 162 -19.67 -3.20 -6.30
CA GLY A 162 -18.63 -2.22 -6.00
C GLY A 162 -18.01 -1.63 -7.28
N ALA A 163 -17.75 -2.46 -8.27
CA ALA A 163 -17.23 -2.05 -9.56
C ALA A 163 -18.21 -1.16 -10.34
N LEU A 164 -19.49 -1.55 -10.44
CA LEU A 164 -20.52 -0.73 -11.10
C LEU A 164 -20.66 0.64 -10.42
N LYS A 165 -20.66 0.66 -9.09
CA LYS A 165 -20.69 1.91 -8.33
C LYS A 165 -19.46 2.78 -8.59
N ALA A 166 -18.27 2.19 -8.62
CA ALA A 166 -17.02 2.92 -8.93
C ALA A 166 -17.01 3.49 -10.36
N LEU A 167 -17.75 2.87 -11.29
CA LEU A 167 -17.99 3.38 -12.64
C LEU A 167 -19.08 4.46 -12.72
N GLY A 168 -19.66 4.86 -11.59
CA GLY A 168 -20.65 5.96 -11.50
C GLY A 168 -22.08 5.55 -11.80
N LEU A 169 -22.40 4.26 -11.85
CA LEU A 169 -23.77 3.78 -12.09
C LEU A 169 -24.60 3.79 -10.80
N GLU A 170 -25.89 4.14 -10.91
CA GLU A 170 -26.88 3.78 -9.89
C GLU A 170 -26.94 2.27 -9.81
N THR A 171 -26.55 1.72 -8.66
CA THR A 171 -26.24 0.29 -8.54
C THR A 171 -27.27 -0.46 -7.72
N HIS A 172 -27.78 -1.55 -8.29
CA HIS A 172 -28.71 -2.49 -7.69
C HIS A 172 -28.06 -3.86 -7.51
N VAL A 173 -28.43 -4.57 -6.44
CA VAL A 173 -28.11 -5.98 -6.22
C VAL A 173 -29.41 -6.74 -6.06
N VAL A 174 -29.62 -7.78 -6.86
CA VAL A 174 -30.77 -8.68 -6.79
C VAL A 174 -30.31 -10.03 -6.28
N GLU A 175 -30.87 -10.48 -5.15
CA GLU A 175 -30.52 -11.74 -4.51
C GLU A 175 -31.76 -12.61 -4.32
N PHE A 176 -31.66 -13.86 -4.74
CA PHE A 176 -32.72 -14.87 -4.57
C PHE A 176 -32.92 -15.24 -3.11
N ALA A 177 -31.85 -15.38 -2.35
CA ALA A 177 -31.88 -15.66 -0.92
C ALA A 177 -32.46 -14.49 -0.09
N PRO A 178 -32.98 -14.75 1.12
CA PRO A 178 -33.52 -13.68 1.98
C PRO A 178 -32.42 -12.75 2.54
N VAL A 179 -31.14 -13.12 2.47
CA VAL A 179 -30.01 -12.35 2.96
C VAL A 179 -28.85 -12.40 1.98
N LEU A 180 -27.98 -11.38 2.05
CA LEU A 180 -26.73 -11.36 1.31
C LEU A 180 -25.74 -12.39 1.87
N MET A 181 -24.90 -12.96 0.99
CA MET A 181 -23.87 -13.94 1.35
C MET A 181 -24.40 -15.12 2.17
N ALA A 182 -25.55 -15.66 1.81
CA ALA A 182 -26.27 -16.70 2.54
C ALA A 182 -25.47 -17.99 2.81
N GLU A 183 -24.39 -18.26 2.06
CA GLU A 183 -23.48 -19.40 2.32
C GLU A 183 -22.46 -19.09 3.43
N GLN A 184 -22.04 -17.82 3.61
CA GLN A 184 -21.01 -17.40 4.56
C GLN A 184 -21.60 -16.77 5.82
N LEU A 185 -22.76 -16.14 5.74
CA LEU A 185 -23.38 -15.39 6.82
C LEU A 185 -24.72 -15.99 7.22
N ASP A 186 -25.02 -15.92 8.50
CA ASP A 186 -26.36 -16.19 9.00
C ASP A 186 -27.32 -15.01 8.78
N GLY A 187 -28.59 -15.18 9.18
CA GLY A 187 -29.63 -14.19 8.95
C GLY A 187 -29.31 -12.79 9.49
N GLN A 188 -28.76 -12.70 10.69
CA GLN A 188 -28.45 -11.42 11.35
C GLN A 188 -27.20 -10.75 10.73
N GLY A 189 -26.15 -11.52 10.49
CA GLY A 189 -24.95 -11.04 9.80
C GLY A 189 -25.24 -10.51 8.39
N GLY A 190 -26.05 -11.26 7.62
CA GLY A 190 -26.47 -10.85 6.27
C GLY A 190 -27.36 -9.61 6.25
N GLN A 191 -28.23 -9.43 7.24
CA GLN A 191 -29.06 -8.22 7.38
C GLN A 191 -28.20 -6.99 7.75
N LEU A 192 -27.22 -7.15 8.65
CA LEU A 192 -26.31 -6.06 8.98
C LEU A 192 -25.47 -5.65 7.77
N LEU A 193 -24.94 -6.64 7.03
CA LEU A 193 -24.21 -6.39 5.77
C LEU A 193 -25.08 -5.61 4.79
N ARG A 194 -26.35 -6.01 4.61
CA ARG A 194 -27.30 -5.31 3.75
C ARG A 194 -27.45 -3.85 4.16
N ARG A 195 -27.74 -3.55 5.43
CA ARG A 195 -27.91 -2.18 5.94
C ARG A 195 -26.67 -1.30 5.67
N LYS A 196 -25.48 -1.87 5.87
CA LYS A 196 -24.22 -1.17 5.59
C LYS A 196 -24.05 -0.87 4.09
N ILE A 197 -24.36 -1.82 3.23
CA ILE A 197 -24.26 -1.66 1.76
C ILE A 197 -25.28 -0.63 1.26
N GLU A 198 -26.53 -0.67 1.77
CA GLU A 198 -27.56 0.30 1.44
C GLU A 198 -27.19 1.72 1.91
N SER A 199 -26.55 1.87 3.08
CA SER A 199 -26.06 3.17 3.56
C SER A 199 -24.96 3.77 2.67
N MET A 200 -24.32 2.95 1.86
CA MET A 200 -23.34 3.40 0.85
C MET A 200 -23.98 3.75 -0.49
N GLY A 201 -25.30 3.69 -0.61
CA GLY A 201 -26.04 4.06 -1.82
C GLY A 201 -26.13 2.95 -2.87
N VAL A 202 -26.03 1.69 -2.49
CA VAL A 202 -26.37 0.52 -3.33
C VAL A 202 -27.76 0.01 -2.93
N GLN A 203 -28.65 -0.15 -3.87
CA GLN A 203 -30.00 -0.66 -3.62
C GLN A 203 -29.99 -2.19 -3.59
N VAL A 204 -30.48 -2.81 -2.52
CA VAL A 204 -30.44 -4.27 -2.32
C VAL A 204 -31.85 -4.87 -2.33
N HIS A 205 -32.08 -5.80 -3.24
CA HIS A 205 -33.37 -6.50 -3.45
C HIS A 205 -33.17 -7.99 -3.11
N THR A 206 -33.46 -8.38 -1.87
CA THR A 206 -33.43 -9.79 -1.43
C THR A 206 -34.76 -10.48 -1.64
N SER A 207 -34.76 -11.82 -1.63
CA SER A 207 -35.94 -12.66 -1.91
C SER A 207 -36.58 -12.34 -3.28
N LYS A 208 -35.77 -11.99 -4.26
CA LYS A 208 -36.18 -11.64 -5.61
C LYS A 208 -35.74 -12.71 -6.63
N SER A 209 -36.67 -13.32 -7.31
CA SER A 209 -36.42 -14.26 -8.40
C SER A 209 -36.66 -13.56 -9.74
N THR A 210 -35.62 -13.33 -10.52
CA THR A 210 -35.74 -12.80 -11.87
C THR A 210 -36.30 -13.86 -12.80
N SER A 211 -37.45 -13.60 -13.42
CA SER A 211 -38.10 -14.50 -14.35
C SER A 211 -37.78 -14.23 -15.81
N GLU A 212 -37.60 -12.95 -16.16
CA GLU A 212 -37.39 -12.52 -17.55
C GLU A 212 -36.62 -11.22 -17.57
N ILE A 213 -35.84 -11.02 -18.64
CA ILE A 213 -35.15 -9.77 -18.97
C ILE A 213 -35.62 -9.34 -20.36
N LEU A 214 -36.31 -8.23 -20.43
CA LEU A 214 -36.84 -7.66 -21.65
C LEU A 214 -35.96 -6.52 -22.13
N MET A 215 -35.67 -6.46 -23.44
CA MET A 215 -35.08 -5.25 -24.05
C MET A 215 -36.16 -4.18 -24.21
N HIS A 216 -35.91 -2.98 -23.72
CA HIS A 216 -36.82 -1.86 -23.87
C HIS A 216 -36.29 -0.87 -24.91
N GLY A 217 -37.12 -0.57 -25.90
CA GLY A 217 -36.80 0.37 -26.97
C GLY A 217 -37.06 1.84 -26.65
N GLY A 218 -36.86 2.27 -25.39
CA GLY A 218 -37.10 3.64 -24.92
C GLY A 218 -35.81 4.41 -24.58
N GLU A 219 -35.92 5.74 -24.45
CA GLU A 219 -34.79 6.65 -24.22
C GLU A 219 -34.15 6.56 -22.82
N GLN A 220 -34.66 5.77 -21.87
CA GLN A 220 -34.26 5.87 -20.45
C GLN A 220 -33.60 4.63 -19.84
N ALA A 221 -33.88 3.42 -20.32
CA ALA A 221 -33.16 2.20 -19.86
C ALA A 221 -33.19 1.11 -20.93
N LYS A 222 -32.16 0.27 -21.01
CA LYS A 222 -32.00 -0.75 -22.07
C LYS A 222 -32.64 -2.09 -21.70
N HIS A 223 -32.73 -2.42 -20.40
CA HIS A 223 -33.24 -3.69 -19.89
C HIS A 223 -34.32 -3.47 -18.82
N ARG A 224 -35.38 -4.26 -18.86
CA ARG A 224 -36.39 -4.37 -17.82
C ARG A 224 -36.36 -5.79 -17.26
N LEU A 225 -35.96 -5.93 -15.99
CA LEU A 225 -36.05 -7.20 -15.25
C LEU A 225 -37.45 -7.33 -14.70
N ALA A 226 -38.12 -8.46 -15.00
CA ALA A 226 -39.36 -8.86 -14.37
C ALA A 226 -39.05 -9.89 -13.27
N PHE A 227 -39.71 -9.73 -12.11
CA PHE A 227 -39.54 -10.64 -10.98
C PHE A 227 -40.77 -11.53 -10.83
N ALA A 228 -40.60 -12.70 -10.22
CA ALA A 228 -41.68 -13.68 -10.00
C ALA A 228 -42.84 -13.15 -9.14
N ASP A 229 -42.61 -12.10 -8.34
CA ASP A 229 -43.65 -11.42 -7.55
C ASP A 229 -44.39 -10.31 -8.32
N GLY A 230 -44.11 -10.15 -9.60
CA GLY A 230 -44.73 -9.15 -10.49
C GLY A 230 -44.11 -7.77 -10.46
N SER A 231 -43.15 -7.52 -9.57
CA SER A 231 -42.39 -6.25 -9.57
C SER A 231 -41.38 -6.21 -10.72
N GLN A 232 -40.88 -5.01 -11.06
CA GLN A 232 -39.95 -4.79 -12.17
C GLN A 232 -38.85 -3.83 -11.77
N LEU A 233 -37.71 -3.93 -12.47
CA LEU A 233 -36.56 -3.05 -12.32
C LEU A 233 -36.01 -2.69 -13.71
N GLU A 234 -35.83 -1.41 -13.99
CA GLU A 234 -35.25 -0.92 -15.24
C GLU A 234 -33.79 -0.51 -15.03
N VAL A 235 -32.88 -0.99 -15.90
CA VAL A 235 -31.44 -0.74 -15.83
C VAL A 235 -30.79 -0.75 -17.20
N ASP A 236 -29.60 -0.15 -17.30
CA ASP A 236 -28.81 -0.13 -18.54
C ASP A 236 -27.87 -1.33 -18.66
N VAL A 237 -27.31 -1.81 -17.53
CA VAL A 237 -26.27 -2.86 -17.49
C VAL A 237 -26.73 -3.97 -16.56
N VAL A 238 -26.65 -5.22 -17.01
CA VAL A 238 -26.93 -6.42 -16.21
C VAL A 238 -25.67 -7.25 -16.06
N VAL A 239 -25.30 -7.60 -14.83
CA VAL A 239 -24.16 -8.47 -14.53
C VAL A 239 -24.61 -9.70 -13.76
N PHE A 240 -24.36 -10.88 -14.31
CA PHE A 240 -24.66 -12.14 -13.63
C PHE A 240 -23.48 -12.55 -12.74
N SER A 241 -23.78 -12.81 -11.47
CA SER A 241 -22.86 -13.35 -10.46
C SER A 241 -23.57 -14.36 -9.56
N THR A 242 -24.25 -15.31 -10.18
CA THR A 242 -25.13 -16.30 -9.55
C THR A 242 -24.43 -17.61 -9.19
N GLY A 243 -23.11 -17.55 -9.07
CA GLY A 243 -22.23 -18.67 -8.75
C GLY A 243 -21.42 -19.19 -9.93
N ILE A 244 -20.68 -20.26 -9.68
CA ILE A 244 -19.78 -20.90 -10.66
C ILE A 244 -20.11 -22.39 -10.82
N ARG A 245 -19.71 -22.94 -11.96
CA ARG A 245 -19.74 -24.39 -12.22
C ARG A 245 -18.35 -24.88 -12.62
N PRO A 246 -17.93 -26.08 -12.21
CA PRO A 246 -16.69 -26.69 -12.65
C PRO A 246 -16.60 -26.77 -14.18
N GLN A 247 -15.46 -26.38 -14.75
CA GLN A 247 -15.18 -26.55 -16.18
C GLN A 247 -14.72 -27.97 -16.46
N ASP A 248 -15.65 -28.90 -16.40
CA ASP A 248 -15.45 -30.37 -16.51
C ASP A 248 -15.75 -30.95 -17.90
N THR A 249 -16.01 -30.09 -18.89
CA THR A 249 -16.37 -30.49 -20.26
C THR A 249 -15.35 -31.44 -20.92
N LEU A 250 -14.05 -31.20 -20.70
CA LEU A 250 -12.99 -32.07 -21.20
C LEU A 250 -13.01 -33.45 -20.54
N GLY A 251 -13.32 -33.51 -19.25
CA GLY A 251 -13.49 -34.76 -18.52
C GLY A 251 -14.68 -35.57 -19.05
N ARG A 252 -15.82 -34.92 -19.31
CA ARG A 252 -17.03 -35.55 -19.87
C ARG A 252 -16.75 -36.12 -21.25
N TYR A 253 -16.15 -35.37 -22.16
CA TYR A 253 -15.85 -35.81 -23.51
C TYR A 253 -14.64 -36.80 -23.60
N GLY A 254 -13.81 -36.81 -22.54
CA GLY A 254 -12.69 -37.74 -22.38
C GLY A 254 -13.07 -39.01 -21.57
N ASP A 255 -14.35 -39.23 -21.29
CA ASP A 255 -14.86 -40.37 -20.50
C ASP A 255 -14.16 -40.53 -19.15
N LEU A 256 -13.83 -39.43 -18.49
CA LEU A 256 -13.42 -39.42 -17.08
C LEU A 256 -14.62 -39.42 -16.14
N ALA A 257 -14.45 -39.94 -14.93
CA ALA A 257 -15.51 -39.92 -13.92
C ALA A 257 -15.83 -38.48 -13.52
N ILE A 258 -17.14 -38.15 -13.51
CA ILE A 258 -17.66 -36.82 -13.15
C ILE A 258 -18.63 -36.98 -11.95
N ALA A 259 -18.51 -36.06 -10.98
CA ALA A 259 -19.37 -36.06 -9.81
C ALA A 259 -20.82 -35.59 -10.17
N ASP A 260 -21.81 -36.00 -9.40
CA ASP A 260 -23.25 -35.68 -9.65
C ASP A 260 -23.53 -34.18 -9.79
N ARG A 261 -22.85 -33.36 -9.02
CA ARG A 261 -22.99 -31.87 -9.05
C ARG A 261 -22.02 -31.17 -10.00
N GLY A 262 -21.30 -31.96 -10.82
CA GLY A 262 -20.21 -31.52 -11.70
C GLY A 262 -18.84 -31.62 -11.04
N GLY A 263 -17.78 -31.47 -11.88
CA GLY A 263 -16.39 -31.59 -11.48
C GLY A 263 -15.81 -32.98 -11.77
N ILE A 264 -14.56 -33.01 -12.21
CA ILE A 264 -13.82 -34.22 -12.53
C ILE A 264 -13.47 -34.91 -11.20
N VAL A 265 -13.92 -36.15 -11.01
CA VAL A 265 -13.64 -36.91 -9.79
C VAL A 265 -12.15 -37.20 -9.66
N ILE A 266 -11.59 -36.89 -8.49
CA ILE A 266 -10.20 -37.15 -8.15
C ILE A 266 -10.08 -37.98 -6.86
N ASP A 267 -8.98 -38.70 -6.75
CA ASP A 267 -8.55 -39.36 -5.51
C ASP A 267 -7.71 -38.39 -4.61
N ASP A 268 -7.14 -38.91 -3.54
CA ASP A 268 -6.35 -38.13 -2.57
C ASP A 268 -5.01 -37.61 -3.16
N HIS A 269 -4.54 -38.16 -4.30
CA HIS A 269 -3.35 -37.68 -5.03
C HIS A 269 -3.71 -36.77 -6.21
N CYS A 270 -4.96 -36.34 -6.31
CA CYS A 270 -5.52 -35.57 -7.43
C CYS A 270 -5.51 -36.31 -8.77
N LEU A 271 -5.38 -37.65 -8.78
CA LEU A 271 -5.54 -38.49 -9.98
C LEU A 271 -7.03 -38.63 -10.32
N THR A 272 -7.33 -38.63 -11.61
CA THR A 272 -8.66 -38.93 -12.14
C THR A 272 -8.90 -40.44 -12.24
N SER A 273 -9.96 -40.83 -12.88
CA SER A 273 -10.17 -42.25 -13.25
C SER A 273 -9.17 -42.81 -14.27
N ASP A 274 -8.28 -41.97 -14.77
CA ASP A 274 -7.16 -42.33 -15.65
C ASP A 274 -5.83 -42.10 -14.93
N PRO A 275 -4.92 -43.09 -14.84
CA PRO A 275 -3.68 -43.01 -14.06
C PRO A 275 -2.65 -42.03 -14.63
N ASP A 276 -2.83 -41.54 -15.86
CA ASP A 276 -1.96 -40.58 -16.52
C ASP A 276 -2.56 -39.15 -16.52
N ILE A 277 -3.76 -38.97 -15.96
CA ILE A 277 -4.47 -37.69 -15.97
C ILE A 277 -4.81 -37.22 -14.56
N TYR A 278 -4.35 -36.02 -14.19
CA TYR A 278 -4.68 -35.30 -12.95
C TYR A 278 -5.70 -34.20 -13.21
N ALA A 279 -6.49 -33.85 -12.19
CA ALA A 279 -7.31 -32.64 -12.21
C ALA A 279 -7.13 -31.86 -10.92
N ILE A 280 -6.94 -30.53 -11.06
CA ILE A 280 -6.64 -29.62 -9.94
C ILE A 280 -7.45 -28.33 -9.99
N GLY A 281 -7.77 -27.79 -8.82
CA GLY A 281 -8.52 -26.54 -8.67
C GLY A 281 -10.02 -26.72 -8.87
N GLU A 282 -10.70 -25.66 -9.33
CA GLU A 282 -12.16 -25.57 -9.37
C GLU A 282 -12.84 -26.55 -10.35
N CYS A 283 -12.08 -27.20 -11.26
CA CYS A 283 -12.63 -28.23 -12.14
C CYS A 283 -12.66 -29.63 -11.50
N ALA A 284 -11.95 -29.84 -10.40
CA ALA A 284 -11.84 -31.10 -9.69
C ALA A 284 -12.93 -31.26 -8.62
N ALA A 285 -13.39 -32.51 -8.41
CA ALA A 285 -14.29 -32.89 -7.34
C ALA A 285 -13.66 -34.01 -6.49
N TRP A 286 -13.38 -33.70 -5.22
CA TRP A 286 -12.86 -34.63 -4.24
C TRP A 286 -13.97 -35.05 -3.27
N GLN A 287 -14.21 -36.34 -3.11
CA GLN A 287 -15.30 -36.91 -2.28
C GLN A 287 -16.66 -36.25 -2.54
N GLY A 288 -16.96 -35.97 -3.81
CA GLY A 288 -18.23 -35.34 -4.23
C GLY A 288 -18.31 -33.82 -3.96
N ARG A 289 -17.25 -33.18 -3.49
CA ARG A 289 -17.18 -31.74 -3.22
C ARG A 289 -16.25 -31.06 -4.21
N PHE A 290 -16.63 -29.87 -4.68
CA PHE A 290 -15.74 -28.96 -5.41
C PHE A 290 -15.52 -27.69 -4.58
N PHE A 291 -14.38 -27.04 -4.78
CA PHE A 291 -13.92 -25.92 -3.96
C PHE A 291 -13.87 -24.66 -4.80
N GLY A 292 -14.63 -23.64 -4.42
CA GLY A 292 -14.73 -22.35 -5.14
C GLY A 292 -13.75 -21.28 -4.63
N LEU A 293 -12.61 -21.69 -4.05
CA LEU A 293 -11.54 -20.81 -3.61
C LEU A 293 -10.22 -21.26 -4.22
N VAL A 294 -9.24 -20.35 -4.30
CA VAL A 294 -7.93 -20.63 -4.91
C VAL A 294 -7.03 -21.50 -4.03
N ALA A 295 -7.09 -21.33 -2.70
CA ALA A 295 -6.19 -22.02 -1.76
C ALA A 295 -6.28 -23.57 -1.83
N PRO A 296 -7.47 -24.19 -1.89
CA PRO A 296 -7.59 -25.63 -2.13
C PRO A 296 -6.89 -26.07 -3.42
N GLY A 297 -7.04 -25.29 -4.50
CA GLY A 297 -6.39 -25.58 -5.78
C GLY A 297 -4.84 -25.52 -5.71
N TYR A 298 -4.29 -24.63 -4.91
CA TYR A 298 -2.84 -24.55 -4.68
C TYR A 298 -2.33 -25.78 -3.90
N LYS A 299 -3.09 -26.24 -2.89
CA LYS A 299 -2.79 -27.47 -2.17
C LYS A 299 -2.84 -28.70 -3.11
N MET A 300 -3.86 -28.78 -3.96
CA MET A 300 -3.94 -29.82 -5.00
C MET A 300 -2.73 -29.79 -5.94
N ALA A 301 -2.29 -28.60 -6.36
CA ALA A 301 -1.12 -28.44 -7.21
C ALA A 301 0.17 -28.96 -6.55
N GLN A 302 0.39 -28.67 -5.27
CA GLN A 302 1.55 -29.17 -4.50
C GLN A 302 1.52 -30.68 -4.38
N ILE A 303 0.37 -31.28 -4.08
CA ILE A 303 0.18 -32.72 -3.95
C ILE A 303 0.40 -33.42 -5.29
N THR A 304 -0.13 -32.87 -6.38
CA THR A 304 0.10 -33.39 -7.74
C THR A 304 1.58 -33.38 -8.11
N VAL A 305 2.29 -32.30 -7.80
CA VAL A 305 3.75 -32.24 -8.03
C VAL A 305 4.47 -33.28 -7.17
N ASP A 306 4.13 -33.42 -5.91
CA ASP A 306 4.72 -34.40 -5.02
C ASP A 306 4.55 -35.81 -5.56
N HIS A 307 3.34 -36.19 -5.95
CA HIS A 307 3.02 -37.50 -6.51
C HIS A 307 3.74 -37.74 -7.86
N LEU A 308 3.85 -36.73 -8.74
CA LEU A 308 4.63 -36.82 -10.00
C LEU A 308 6.14 -37.04 -9.75
N LEU A 309 6.65 -36.61 -8.62
CA LEU A 309 8.04 -36.79 -8.21
C LEU A 309 8.28 -38.08 -7.40
N GLY A 310 7.19 -38.84 -7.11
CA GLY A 310 7.27 -40.14 -6.41
C GLY A 310 7.01 -40.04 -4.90
N GLY A 311 6.47 -38.90 -4.40
CA GLY A 311 5.99 -38.72 -3.03
C GLY A 311 4.58 -39.28 -2.83
N ASP A 312 4.12 -39.30 -1.57
CA ASP A 312 2.80 -39.85 -1.15
C ASP A 312 1.95 -38.84 -0.37
N SER A 313 2.17 -37.55 -0.59
CA SER A 313 1.33 -36.49 0.01
C SER A 313 -0.13 -36.63 -0.45
N ARG A 314 -1.10 -36.40 0.48
CA ARG A 314 -2.52 -36.62 0.23
C ARG A 314 -3.34 -35.36 0.44
N PHE A 315 -4.36 -35.20 -0.37
CA PHE A 315 -5.36 -34.18 -0.19
C PHE A 315 -6.41 -34.63 0.82
N GLU A 316 -6.48 -33.97 1.95
CA GLU A 316 -7.40 -34.28 3.05
C GLU A 316 -8.55 -33.26 3.14
N GLY A 317 -8.78 -32.51 2.05
CA GLY A 317 -9.70 -31.41 2.02
C GLY A 317 -9.02 -30.07 2.30
N ALA A 318 -9.83 -29.02 2.38
CA ALA A 318 -9.35 -27.66 2.64
C ALA A 318 -10.36 -26.87 3.48
N ASP A 319 -9.84 -25.98 4.31
CA ASP A 319 -10.64 -24.98 5.00
C ASP A 319 -11.23 -23.97 4.02
N MET A 320 -12.51 -23.65 4.20
CA MET A 320 -13.27 -22.71 3.37
C MET A 320 -13.54 -21.38 4.09
N SER A 321 -12.86 -21.14 5.21
CA SER A 321 -12.93 -19.87 5.93
C SER A 321 -12.46 -18.72 5.06
N ALA A 322 -13.13 -17.57 5.16
CA ALA A 322 -12.85 -16.41 4.34
C ALA A 322 -12.91 -15.12 5.15
N LYS A 323 -11.92 -14.23 4.95
CA LYS A 323 -11.90 -12.85 5.44
C LYS A 323 -11.91 -11.90 4.26
N LEU A 324 -12.91 -11.06 4.18
CA LEU A 324 -13.23 -10.26 3.00
C LEU A 324 -13.47 -8.80 3.36
N LYS A 325 -13.27 -7.91 2.40
CA LYS A 325 -13.66 -6.51 2.52
C LYS A 325 -14.52 -6.14 1.31
N LEU A 326 -15.82 -6.10 1.52
CA LEU A 326 -16.85 -5.91 0.48
C LEU A 326 -17.39 -4.49 0.54
N LEU A 327 -17.25 -3.71 -0.53
CA LEU A 327 -17.71 -2.32 -0.55
C LEU A 327 -17.29 -1.53 0.71
N GLY A 328 -16.09 -1.83 1.28
CA GLY A 328 -15.62 -1.19 2.51
C GLY A 328 -16.06 -1.86 3.82
N VAL A 329 -17.00 -2.81 3.80
CA VAL A 329 -17.42 -3.59 4.97
C VAL A 329 -16.55 -4.82 5.16
N SER A 330 -15.96 -4.97 6.35
CA SER A 330 -15.18 -6.16 6.70
C SER A 330 -16.12 -7.31 7.11
N VAL A 331 -15.88 -8.50 6.54
CA VAL A 331 -16.66 -9.72 6.79
C VAL A 331 -15.71 -10.88 7.03
N GLY A 332 -16.00 -11.72 8.02
CA GLY A 332 -15.29 -12.97 8.31
C GLY A 332 -16.28 -14.13 8.49
N SER A 333 -15.98 -15.26 7.85
CA SER A 333 -16.70 -16.52 8.04
C SER A 333 -15.68 -17.63 8.30
N ILE A 334 -15.89 -18.43 9.33
CA ILE A 334 -14.99 -19.48 9.79
C ILE A 334 -15.78 -20.76 9.98
N GLY A 335 -15.31 -21.88 9.40
CA GLY A 335 -15.82 -23.23 9.64
C GLY A 335 -17.35 -23.35 9.52
N ASP A 336 -17.98 -23.97 10.51
CA ASP A 336 -19.44 -24.12 10.60
C ASP A 336 -20.11 -22.81 11.07
N ALA A 337 -20.13 -21.81 10.22
CA ALA A 337 -20.70 -20.49 10.49
C ALA A 337 -22.22 -20.54 10.81
N HIS A 338 -22.90 -21.56 10.33
CA HIS A 338 -24.36 -21.71 10.48
C HIS A 338 -24.76 -22.53 11.71
N GLY A 339 -23.82 -23.26 12.37
CA GLY A 339 -24.13 -24.16 13.47
C GLY A 339 -24.93 -25.40 13.03
N ARG A 340 -24.52 -25.99 11.90
CA ARG A 340 -25.15 -27.21 11.37
C ARG A 340 -24.68 -28.50 12.07
N THR A 341 -23.58 -28.39 12.81
CA THR A 341 -23.05 -29.51 13.59
C THR A 341 -24.03 -29.90 14.72
N PRO A 342 -24.50 -31.17 14.79
CA PRO A 342 -25.43 -31.59 15.84
C PRO A 342 -24.87 -31.31 17.25
N GLY A 343 -25.74 -30.79 18.15
CA GLY A 343 -25.36 -30.43 19.52
C GLY A 343 -24.62 -29.08 19.66
N SER A 344 -24.21 -28.45 18.55
CA SER A 344 -23.53 -27.12 18.62
C SER A 344 -24.49 -26.04 19.12
N HIS A 345 -23.93 -25.03 19.78
CA HIS A 345 -24.65 -23.84 20.18
C HIS A 345 -23.80 -22.58 19.91
N SER A 346 -24.40 -21.41 20.02
CA SER A 346 -23.76 -20.16 19.57
C SER A 346 -23.79 -19.09 20.64
N TYR A 347 -22.71 -18.29 20.70
CA TYR A 347 -22.66 -17.03 21.40
C TYR A 347 -22.69 -15.89 20.39
N VAL A 348 -23.46 -14.84 20.66
CA VAL A 348 -23.67 -13.72 19.75
C VAL A 348 -23.41 -12.41 20.49
N PHE A 349 -22.65 -11.53 19.86
CA PHE A 349 -22.50 -10.14 20.24
C PHE A 349 -22.95 -9.25 19.08
N GLN A 350 -23.84 -8.31 19.36
CA GLN A 350 -24.34 -7.36 18.38
C GLN A 350 -24.34 -5.94 18.96
N ASP A 351 -23.79 -5.00 18.20
CA ASP A 351 -23.84 -3.56 18.48
C ASP A 351 -24.34 -2.86 17.22
N ASP A 352 -25.63 -2.48 17.22
CA ASP A 352 -26.26 -1.79 16.09
C ASP A 352 -25.72 -0.37 15.90
N GLN A 353 -25.27 0.31 16.97
CA GLN A 353 -24.72 1.66 16.89
C GLN A 353 -23.33 1.64 16.25
N ALA A 354 -22.46 0.72 16.65
CA ALA A 354 -21.15 0.52 16.04
C ALA A 354 -21.25 -0.23 14.71
N GLY A 355 -22.37 -0.86 14.41
CA GLY A 355 -22.59 -1.69 13.25
C GLY A 355 -21.68 -2.93 13.26
N VAL A 356 -21.65 -3.64 14.38
CA VAL A 356 -20.83 -4.83 14.61
C VAL A 356 -21.72 -6.01 14.93
N TYR A 357 -21.45 -7.14 14.26
CA TYR A 357 -22.04 -8.43 14.57
C TYR A 357 -20.95 -9.49 14.66
N LYS A 358 -20.91 -10.24 15.76
CA LYS A 358 -19.98 -11.34 15.98
C LYS A 358 -20.73 -12.54 16.55
N LYS A 359 -20.50 -13.70 15.96
CA LYS A 359 -21.05 -14.97 16.41
C LYS A 359 -19.94 -16.00 16.43
N ILE A 360 -19.89 -16.81 17.45
CA ILE A 360 -19.08 -18.05 17.49
C ILE A 360 -20.02 -19.25 17.67
N VAL A 361 -19.67 -20.34 17.01
CA VAL A 361 -20.33 -21.64 17.12
C VAL A 361 -19.36 -22.58 17.85
N VAL A 362 -19.83 -23.21 18.91
CA VAL A 362 -19.04 -24.07 19.77
C VAL A 362 -19.62 -25.48 19.90
N SER A 363 -18.78 -26.44 20.25
CA SER A 363 -19.22 -27.81 20.52
C SER A 363 -20.17 -27.89 21.72
N GLU A 364 -20.94 -28.97 21.83
CA GLU A 364 -21.93 -29.23 22.88
C GLU A 364 -21.34 -29.09 24.30
N ASP A 365 -20.10 -29.52 24.48
CA ASP A 365 -19.36 -29.44 25.74
C ASP A 365 -18.58 -28.11 25.95
N ASN A 366 -18.73 -27.11 25.07
CA ASN A 366 -17.98 -25.87 25.08
C ASN A 366 -16.44 -26.01 24.97
N SER A 367 -15.94 -27.17 24.55
CA SER A 367 -14.50 -27.41 24.53
C SER A 367 -13.82 -26.90 23.25
N ARG A 368 -14.55 -26.78 22.12
CA ARG A 368 -14.00 -26.48 20.79
C ARG A 368 -14.79 -25.43 20.05
N LEU A 369 -14.07 -24.60 19.30
CA LEU A 369 -14.65 -23.69 18.31
C LEU A 369 -14.94 -24.47 17.02
N LEU A 370 -16.17 -24.42 16.52
CA LEU A 370 -16.61 -25.06 15.28
C LEU A 370 -16.75 -24.07 14.13
N GLY A 371 -17.07 -22.82 14.45
CA GLY A 371 -17.22 -21.79 13.43
C GLY A 371 -17.41 -20.39 14.00
N ALA A 372 -17.39 -19.38 13.12
CA ALA A 372 -17.67 -18.00 13.49
C ALA A 372 -18.19 -17.17 12.31
N VAL A 373 -18.96 -16.13 12.63
CA VAL A 373 -19.39 -15.07 11.72
C VAL A 373 -19.00 -13.72 12.30
N LEU A 374 -18.33 -12.87 11.52
CA LEU A 374 -17.92 -11.54 11.92
C LEU A 374 -18.33 -10.53 10.84
N VAL A 375 -19.03 -9.46 11.19
CA VAL A 375 -19.42 -8.38 10.26
C VAL A 375 -19.13 -7.02 10.92
N GLY A 376 -18.45 -6.15 10.20
CA GLY A 376 -18.06 -4.81 10.66
C GLY A 376 -16.70 -4.80 11.36
N ASP A 377 -16.54 -5.56 12.43
CA ASP A 377 -15.26 -5.76 13.13
C ASP A 377 -14.82 -7.23 12.98
N VAL A 378 -13.67 -7.43 12.36
CA VAL A 378 -13.05 -8.75 12.08
C VAL A 378 -11.67 -8.91 12.71
N GLU A 379 -11.35 -8.13 13.74
CA GLU A 379 -10.04 -8.18 14.41
C GLU A 379 -9.76 -9.57 14.99
N ASP A 380 -10.77 -10.22 15.56
CA ASP A 380 -10.65 -11.53 16.18
C ASP A 380 -10.54 -12.70 15.18
N TYR A 381 -10.72 -12.44 13.87
CA TYR A 381 -10.74 -13.49 12.83
C TYR A 381 -9.53 -14.41 12.88
N GLY A 382 -8.32 -13.86 12.99
CA GLY A 382 -7.08 -14.66 12.99
C GLY A 382 -7.00 -15.61 14.17
N ASN A 383 -7.33 -15.13 15.36
CA ASN A 383 -7.32 -15.93 16.58
C ASN A 383 -8.39 -17.03 16.54
N LEU A 384 -9.61 -16.69 16.15
CA LEU A 384 -10.71 -17.65 16.03
C LEU A 384 -10.41 -18.73 14.98
N LEU A 385 -9.85 -18.36 13.84
CA LEU A 385 -9.44 -19.32 12.82
C LEU A 385 -8.38 -20.29 13.35
N GLN A 386 -7.34 -19.79 14.04
CA GLN A 386 -6.30 -20.66 14.62
C GLN A 386 -6.86 -21.57 15.71
N MET A 387 -7.80 -21.10 16.53
CA MET A 387 -8.48 -21.93 17.53
C MET A 387 -9.23 -23.07 16.88
N MET A 388 -9.97 -22.80 15.80
CA MET A 388 -10.71 -23.82 15.08
C MET A 388 -9.79 -24.82 14.37
N LEU A 389 -8.83 -24.34 13.55
CA LEU A 389 -7.95 -25.20 12.76
C LEU A 389 -7.08 -26.14 13.61
N ASN A 390 -6.62 -25.66 14.75
CA ASN A 390 -5.73 -26.42 15.64
C ASN A 390 -6.49 -27.11 16.79
N ALA A 391 -7.83 -27.09 16.79
CA ALA A 391 -8.68 -27.65 17.80
C ALA A 391 -8.27 -27.23 19.25
N LEU A 392 -7.89 -25.96 19.42
CA LEU A 392 -7.43 -25.43 20.70
C LEU A 392 -8.57 -25.37 21.70
N PRO A 393 -8.33 -25.66 22.99
CA PRO A 393 -9.36 -25.60 24.00
C PRO A 393 -9.88 -24.17 24.21
N LEU A 394 -11.19 -24.04 24.32
CA LEU A 394 -11.83 -22.76 24.58
C LEU A 394 -11.66 -22.35 26.05
N PRO A 395 -11.67 -21.03 26.34
CA PRO A 395 -11.72 -20.53 27.71
C PRO A 395 -13.04 -20.95 28.37
N SER A 396 -13.09 -20.96 29.70
CA SER A 396 -14.30 -21.32 30.49
C SER A 396 -15.52 -20.45 30.15
N HIS A 397 -15.30 -19.25 29.60
CA HIS A 397 -16.29 -18.32 29.10
C HIS A 397 -16.01 -18.00 27.62
N PRO A 398 -16.51 -18.82 26.68
CA PRO A 398 -16.23 -18.64 25.25
C PRO A 398 -16.70 -17.30 24.65
N ASP A 399 -17.75 -16.71 25.21
CA ASP A 399 -18.29 -15.40 24.87
C ASP A 399 -17.25 -14.27 24.95
N THR A 400 -16.26 -14.39 25.86
CA THR A 400 -15.16 -13.43 26.02
C THR A 400 -14.31 -13.25 24.75
N LEU A 401 -14.32 -14.23 23.85
CA LEU A 401 -13.60 -14.18 22.58
C LEU A 401 -14.15 -13.13 21.60
N ILE A 402 -15.43 -12.79 21.75
CA ILE A 402 -16.12 -11.84 20.83
C ILE A 402 -16.58 -10.57 21.50
N LEU A 403 -16.50 -10.48 22.83
CA LEU A 403 -16.84 -9.27 23.58
C LEU A 403 -15.81 -8.15 23.34
N PRO A 404 -16.24 -6.88 23.38
CA PRO A 404 -15.32 -5.74 23.31
C PRO A 404 -14.28 -5.71 24.44
N ALA A 405 -13.09 -5.17 24.18
CA ALA A 405 -11.97 -5.13 25.14
C ALA A 405 -12.25 -4.35 26.43
N TYR A 406 -13.22 -3.43 26.42
CA TYR A 406 -13.60 -2.68 27.64
C TYR A 406 -14.32 -3.54 28.70
N ALA A 407 -14.73 -4.75 28.37
CA ALA A 407 -15.33 -5.71 29.31
C ALA A 407 -14.28 -6.55 30.08
N GLY A 408 -13.00 -6.33 29.89
CA GLY A 408 -11.88 -7.03 30.48
C GLY A 408 -10.79 -7.37 29.46
N ALA A 409 -9.61 -7.83 29.92
CA ALA A 409 -8.56 -8.27 29.00
C ALA A 409 -9.08 -9.45 28.15
N LYS A 410 -9.12 -9.31 26.83
CA LYS A 410 -9.40 -10.44 25.94
C LYS A 410 -8.34 -11.52 26.16
N PRO A 411 -8.71 -12.79 26.26
CA PRO A 411 -7.77 -13.88 26.21
C PRO A 411 -7.15 -13.91 24.81
N THR A 412 -6.03 -13.20 24.62
CA THR A 412 -5.23 -13.36 23.42
C THR A 412 -4.43 -14.65 23.59
N LEU A 413 -4.68 -15.63 22.76
CA LEU A 413 -3.75 -16.74 22.59
C LEU A 413 -2.44 -16.13 22.07
N GLY A 414 -1.43 -16.08 22.96
CA GLY A 414 -0.08 -15.79 22.53
C GLY A 414 0.35 -16.81 21.47
N VAL A 415 1.12 -16.41 20.48
CA VAL A 415 1.64 -17.31 19.44
C VAL A 415 2.42 -18.49 20.02
N ASP A 416 2.89 -18.40 21.26
CA ASP A 416 3.55 -19.49 21.99
C ASP A 416 2.62 -20.66 22.30
N ALA A 417 1.32 -20.42 22.40
CA ALA A 417 0.32 -21.47 22.61
C ALA A 417 0.00 -22.27 21.31
N LEU A 418 0.41 -21.77 20.16
CA LEU A 418 0.22 -22.48 18.89
C LEU A 418 1.27 -23.61 18.76
N PRO A 419 0.87 -24.84 18.38
CA PRO A 419 1.82 -25.91 18.06
C PRO A 419 2.68 -25.55 16.85
N GLU A 420 3.86 -26.19 16.74
CA GLU A 420 4.76 -25.96 15.58
C GLU A 420 4.10 -26.32 14.24
N SER A 421 3.18 -27.28 14.24
CA SER A 421 2.38 -27.67 13.09
C SER A 421 1.25 -26.71 12.73
N ALA A 422 1.01 -25.66 13.57
CA ALA A 422 -0.07 -24.71 13.34
C ALA A 422 0.09 -24.00 11.99
N GLN A 423 -0.90 -24.12 11.12
CA GLN A 423 -0.90 -23.47 9.81
C GLN A 423 -1.08 -21.96 9.94
N ILE A 424 -0.04 -21.20 9.62
CA ILE A 424 -0.05 -19.73 9.68
C ILE A 424 -0.50 -19.12 8.35
N CYS A 425 -0.08 -19.69 7.24
CA CYS A 425 -0.47 -19.23 5.90
C CYS A 425 -1.12 -20.36 5.11
N SER A 426 -2.44 -20.32 4.95
CA SER A 426 -3.19 -21.33 4.18
C SER A 426 -2.93 -21.24 2.66
N CYS A 427 -2.59 -20.06 2.12
CA CYS A 427 -2.31 -19.89 0.69
C CYS A 427 -1.04 -20.61 0.23
N PHE A 428 -0.05 -20.75 1.11
CA PHE A 428 1.25 -21.37 0.82
C PHE A 428 1.59 -22.53 1.74
N ASP A 429 0.62 -22.98 2.54
CA ASP A 429 0.74 -24.09 3.50
C ASP A 429 1.96 -23.97 4.42
N VAL A 430 2.17 -22.76 4.97
CA VAL A 430 3.30 -22.45 5.84
C VAL A 430 2.87 -22.54 7.29
N SER A 431 3.55 -23.41 8.05
CA SER A 431 3.33 -23.62 9.49
C SER A 431 4.12 -22.62 10.36
N LYS A 432 3.84 -22.60 11.66
CA LYS A 432 4.65 -21.90 12.64
C LYS A 432 6.08 -22.43 12.66
N GLY A 433 6.27 -23.74 12.58
CA GLY A 433 7.58 -24.38 12.53
C GLY A 433 8.41 -23.96 11.32
N ASP A 434 7.79 -23.78 10.15
CA ASP A 434 8.50 -23.29 8.96
C ASP A 434 9.01 -21.85 9.16
N ILE A 435 8.22 -21.01 9.82
CA ILE A 435 8.65 -19.64 10.16
C ILE A 435 9.77 -19.69 11.20
N ALA A 436 9.63 -20.52 12.25
CA ALA A 436 10.65 -20.69 13.27
C ALA A 436 11.99 -21.18 12.69
N LYS A 437 11.92 -22.15 11.76
CA LYS A 437 13.08 -22.64 11.01
C LYS A 437 13.72 -21.53 10.18
N ALA A 438 12.94 -20.77 9.43
CA ALA A 438 13.44 -19.64 8.66
C ALA A 438 14.14 -18.58 9.53
N VAL A 439 13.59 -18.29 10.74
CA VAL A 439 14.23 -17.40 11.72
C VAL A 439 15.56 -17.98 12.20
N ALA A 440 15.63 -19.29 12.48
CA ALA A 440 16.86 -19.98 12.89
C ALA A 440 17.93 -19.96 11.77
N GLU A 441 17.53 -19.95 10.51
CA GLU A 441 18.39 -19.80 9.34
C GLU A 441 18.84 -18.35 9.07
N GLY A 442 18.43 -17.39 9.92
CA GLY A 442 18.87 -16.00 9.85
C GLY A 442 17.92 -15.05 9.12
N HIS A 443 16.72 -15.50 8.76
CA HIS A 443 15.67 -14.63 8.17
C HIS A 443 14.93 -13.86 9.27
N THR A 444 15.52 -12.77 9.77
CA THR A 444 15.06 -12.01 10.96
C THR A 444 14.12 -10.84 10.67
N THR A 445 13.68 -10.66 9.44
CA THR A 445 12.73 -9.60 9.06
C THR A 445 11.49 -10.17 8.39
N LEU A 446 10.35 -9.48 8.52
CA LEU A 446 9.11 -9.88 7.85
C LEU A 446 9.29 -10.01 6.33
N ALA A 447 10.08 -9.12 5.71
CA ALA A 447 10.37 -9.18 4.28
C ALA A 447 11.16 -10.45 3.92
N ALA A 448 12.17 -10.82 4.72
CA ALA A 448 12.97 -12.03 4.52
C ALA A 448 12.12 -13.30 4.72
N ILE A 449 11.27 -13.34 5.74
CA ILE A 449 10.32 -14.46 5.95
C ILE A 449 9.37 -14.60 4.76
N LYS A 450 8.77 -13.50 4.29
CA LYS A 450 7.89 -13.51 3.10
C LYS A 450 8.62 -13.98 1.85
N GLN A 451 9.86 -13.59 1.65
CA GLN A 451 10.66 -13.99 0.51
C GLN A 451 11.04 -15.49 0.57
N HIS A 452 11.41 -15.98 1.75
CA HIS A 452 11.86 -17.37 1.95
C HIS A 452 10.70 -18.36 1.94
N THR A 453 9.62 -18.09 2.70
CA THR A 453 8.50 -19.01 2.88
C THR A 453 7.32 -18.76 1.93
N LYS A 454 7.30 -17.64 1.21
CA LYS A 454 6.16 -17.11 0.43
C LYS A 454 4.92 -16.77 1.29
N ALA A 455 4.96 -17.01 2.62
CA ALA A 455 3.85 -16.65 3.51
C ALA A 455 3.54 -15.15 3.46
N GLY A 456 2.27 -14.80 3.38
CA GLY A 456 1.82 -13.40 3.33
C GLY A 456 2.01 -12.70 1.98
N THR A 457 2.42 -13.41 0.91
CA THR A 457 2.53 -12.85 -0.44
C THR A 457 1.29 -13.07 -1.30
N GLY A 458 0.37 -13.97 -0.90
CA GLY A 458 -0.92 -14.19 -1.55
C GLY A 458 -1.96 -13.20 -1.03
N CYS A 459 -3.01 -13.67 -0.35
CA CYS A 459 -4.11 -12.82 0.16
C CYS A 459 -3.68 -11.81 1.25
N GLY A 460 -2.49 -11.97 1.85
CA GLY A 460 -1.95 -11.08 2.89
C GLY A 460 -2.61 -11.20 4.28
N GLY A 461 -3.66 -12.00 4.43
CA GLY A 461 -4.42 -12.11 5.69
C GLY A 461 -3.63 -12.63 6.89
N CYS A 462 -2.58 -13.41 6.65
CA CYS A 462 -1.71 -13.98 7.69
C CYS A 462 -0.56 -13.06 8.14
N VAL A 463 -0.33 -11.94 7.48
CA VAL A 463 0.83 -11.04 7.78
C VAL A 463 0.92 -10.61 9.24
N PRO A 464 -0.17 -10.21 9.92
CA PRO A 464 -0.09 -9.87 11.35
C PRO A 464 0.36 -11.05 12.23
N LEU A 465 -0.11 -12.25 11.93
CA LEU A 465 0.25 -13.46 12.68
C LEU A 465 1.70 -13.88 12.42
N ILE A 466 2.16 -13.78 11.15
CA ILE A 466 3.57 -14.00 10.81
C ILE A 466 4.48 -13.06 11.62
N SER A 467 4.11 -11.78 11.73
CA SER A 467 4.89 -10.81 12.52
C SER A 467 4.95 -11.18 14.01
N GLN A 468 3.85 -11.69 14.57
CA GLN A 468 3.81 -12.12 15.96
C GLN A 468 4.70 -13.37 16.19
N VAL A 469 4.62 -14.37 15.30
CA VAL A 469 5.48 -15.56 15.36
C VAL A 469 6.95 -15.17 15.21
N LEU A 470 7.30 -14.34 14.22
CA LEU A 470 8.65 -13.84 14.01
C LEU A 470 9.19 -13.16 15.28
N ASN A 471 8.42 -12.26 15.88
CA ASN A 471 8.83 -11.54 17.10
C ASN A 471 9.02 -12.49 18.27
N ALA A 472 8.14 -13.46 18.46
CA ALA A 472 8.26 -14.46 19.52
C ALA A 472 9.53 -15.32 19.34
N GLU A 473 9.82 -15.74 18.11
CA GLU A 473 11.02 -16.54 17.82
C GLU A 473 12.32 -15.73 17.98
N LEU A 474 12.31 -14.43 17.61
CA LEU A 474 13.45 -13.53 17.83
C LEU A 474 13.73 -13.34 19.34
N VAL A 475 12.68 -13.17 20.14
CA VAL A 475 12.81 -13.08 21.61
C VAL A 475 13.38 -14.35 22.21
N LYS A 476 12.96 -15.54 21.74
CA LYS A 476 13.53 -16.83 22.16
C LYS A 476 15.04 -16.96 21.85
N GLN A 477 15.48 -16.31 20.76
CA GLN A 477 16.91 -16.25 20.40
C GLN A 477 17.69 -15.15 21.14
N GLY A 478 17.04 -14.44 22.09
CA GLY A 478 17.68 -13.36 22.86
C GLY A 478 17.83 -12.06 22.08
N ILE A 479 17.15 -11.92 20.94
CA ILE A 479 17.12 -10.70 20.14
C ILE A 479 16.02 -9.80 20.69
N GLU A 480 16.39 -8.58 21.12
CA GLU A 480 15.44 -7.59 21.63
C GLU A 480 14.58 -7.06 20.48
N VAL A 481 13.28 -7.33 20.55
CA VAL A 481 12.30 -6.83 19.56
C VAL A 481 11.70 -5.54 20.07
N ASN A 482 12.12 -4.42 19.47
CA ASN A 482 11.59 -3.11 19.77
C ASN A 482 10.39 -2.80 18.87
N ASN A 483 9.18 -2.87 19.43
CA ASN A 483 7.92 -2.54 18.75
C ASN A 483 7.52 -1.07 18.92
N HIS A 484 8.37 -0.24 19.49
CA HIS A 484 8.11 1.19 19.66
C HIS A 484 7.97 1.88 18.31
N LEU A 485 7.01 2.79 18.19
CA LEU A 485 6.80 3.57 16.98
C LEU A 485 8.06 4.37 16.61
N CYS A 486 8.65 5.02 17.62
CA CYS A 486 9.90 5.79 17.51
C CYS A 486 10.44 6.11 18.92
N ALA A 487 11.55 6.82 18.99
CA ALA A 487 12.12 7.26 20.25
C ALA A 487 11.21 8.17 21.10
N HIS A 488 10.20 8.81 20.49
CA HIS A 488 9.26 9.70 21.20
C HIS A 488 8.07 8.96 21.81
N PHE A 489 7.73 7.77 21.31
CA PHE A 489 6.63 6.96 21.83
C PHE A 489 7.10 5.53 22.07
N PRO A 490 7.20 5.11 23.37
CA PRO A 490 7.49 3.74 23.75
C PRO A 490 6.27 2.82 23.57
N HIS A 491 5.53 3.04 22.50
CA HIS A 491 4.31 2.35 22.16
C HIS A 491 4.30 2.02 20.65
N SER A 492 3.70 0.89 20.28
CA SER A 492 3.39 0.57 18.90
C SER A 492 2.25 1.47 18.37
N ARG A 493 2.09 1.53 17.04
CA ARG A 493 0.97 2.25 16.42
C ARG A 493 -0.39 1.76 16.94
N GLN A 494 -0.54 0.47 17.20
CA GLN A 494 -1.79 -0.13 17.65
C GLN A 494 -2.12 0.27 19.10
N GLU A 495 -1.13 0.27 19.96
CA GLU A 495 -1.28 0.75 21.35
C GLU A 495 -1.65 2.23 21.39
N LEU A 496 -0.99 3.07 20.58
CA LEU A 496 -1.34 4.49 20.47
C LEU A 496 -2.78 4.70 19.95
N PHE A 497 -3.24 3.88 18.99
CA PHE A 497 -4.62 3.92 18.54
C PHE A 497 -5.61 3.61 19.67
N HIS A 498 -5.31 2.59 20.49
CA HIS A 498 -6.13 2.27 21.66
C HIS A 498 -6.14 3.37 22.71
N LEU A 499 -4.98 3.95 23.04
CA LEU A 499 -4.87 5.05 23.99
C LEU A 499 -5.68 6.28 23.52
N VAL A 500 -5.55 6.66 22.25
CA VAL A 500 -6.31 7.75 21.65
C VAL A 500 -7.83 7.51 21.77
N LYS A 501 -8.27 6.28 21.50
CA LYS A 501 -9.70 5.94 21.50
C LYS A 501 -10.27 5.83 22.90
N VAL A 502 -9.55 5.20 23.83
CA VAL A 502 -10.01 4.97 25.20
C VAL A 502 -10.00 6.26 26.03
N GLU A 503 -8.95 7.08 25.91
CA GLU A 503 -8.82 8.32 26.67
C GLU A 503 -9.46 9.51 25.97
N GLY A 504 -10.02 9.34 24.76
CA GLY A 504 -10.67 10.40 24.01
C GLY A 504 -9.72 11.51 23.57
N ILE A 505 -8.43 11.21 23.40
CA ILE A 505 -7.38 12.18 23.05
C ILE A 505 -7.66 12.81 21.69
N LYS A 506 -7.65 14.14 21.62
CA LYS A 506 -8.04 14.91 20.43
C LYS A 506 -6.86 15.58 19.71
N SER A 507 -5.66 15.59 20.28
CA SER A 507 -4.53 16.28 19.70
C SER A 507 -3.22 15.50 19.85
N PHE A 508 -2.25 15.79 18.95
CA PHE A 508 -0.90 15.22 19.02
C PHE A 508 -0.19 15.61 20.32
N ASP A 509 -0.31 16.90 20.71
CA ASP A 509 0.39 17.44 21.87
C ASP A 509 -0.14 16.80 23.18
N GLU A 510 -1.44 16.53 23.27
CA GLU A 510 -2.02 15.81 24.40
C GLU A 510 -1.52 14.36 24.47
N LEU A 511 -1.47 13.65 23.34
CA LEU A 511 -0.95 12.28 23.29
C LEU A 511 0.54 12.24 23.68
N LEU A 512 1.31 13.19 23.16
CA LEU A 512 2.74 13.30 23.47
C LEU A 512 2.99 13.60 24.94
N ALA A 513 2.22 14.53 25.53
CA ALA A 513 2.35 14.89 26.94
C ALA A 513 2.00 13.75 27.89
N LYS A 514 1.03 12.90 27.54
CA LYS A 514 0.57 11.78 28.38
C LYS A 514 1.39 10.51 28.22
N HIS A 515 1.76 10.18 26.99
CA HIS A 515 2.28 8.86 26.61
C HIS A 515 3.57 8.91 25.80
N GLY A 516 4.16 10.08 25.64
CA GLY A 516 5.37 10.27 24.84
C GLY A 516 6.41 11.11 25.55
N GLN A 517 7.47 11.45 24.82
CA GLN A 517 8.55 12.32 25.27
C GLN A 517 9.12 13.15 24.09
N GLY A 518 9.84 14.23 24.42
CA GLY A 518 10.46 15.10 23.42
C GLY A 518 9.45 15.93 22.63
N TYR A 519 9.69 16.12 21.33
CA TYR A 519 8.94 17.07 20.47
C TYR A 519 8.24 16.40 19.28
N GLY A 520 8.33 15.07 19.18
CA GLY A 520 7.84 14.31 18.04
C GLY A 520 8.77 14.37 16.81
N CYS A 521 8.57 13.44 15.86
CA CYS A 521 9.38 13.31 14.67
C CYS A 521 8.53 13.03 13.42
N GLU A 522 9.18 12.93 12.27
CA GLU A 522 8.56 12.60 10.98
C GLU A 522 7.93 11.19 10.91
N VAL A 523 8.18 10.33 11.87
CA VAL A 523 7.53 9.01 12.00
C VAL A 523 6.26 9.11 12.82
N CYS A 524 6.35 9.66 14.05
CA CYS A 524 5.19 9.69 14.95
C CYS A 524 4.14 10.75 14.56
N LYS A 525 4.54 11.92 14.05
CA LYS A 525 3.57 12.96 13.68
C LYS A 525 2.57 12.51 12.61
N PRO A 526 2.99 12.00 11.43
CA PRO A 526 2.03 11.51 10.44
C PRO A 526 1.30 10.25 10.91
N THR A 527 1.95 9.39 11.72
CA THR A 527 1.29 8.20 12.27
C THR A 527 0.18 8.55 13.24
N VAL A 528 0.45 9.44 14.19
CA VAL A 528 -0.56 9.93 15.16
C VAL A 528 -1.62 10.76 14.45
N GLY A 529 -1.24 11.58 13.46
CA GLY A 529 -2.19 12.29 12.59
C GLY A 529 -3.17 11.33 11.91
N SER A 530 -2.68 10.21 11.37
CA SER A 530 -3.51 9.14 10.79
C SER A 530 -4.41 8.46 11.83
N ILE A 531 -3.91 8.23 13.05
CA ILE A 531 -4.70 7.65 14.14
C ILE A 531 -5.83 8.61 14.54
N LEU A 532 -5.52 9.87 14.78
CA LEU A 532 -6.50 10.89 15.15
C LEU A 532 -7.56 11.10 14.05
N ALA A 533 -7.14 11.11 12.78
CA ALA A 533 -8.04 11.19 11.64
C ALA A 533 -8.96 9.96 11.52
N SER A 534 -8.49 8.80 11.91
CA SER A 534 -9.29 7.56 11.93
C SER A 534 -10.30 7.51 13.07
N CYS A 535 -10.00 8.19 14.20
CA CYS A 535 -10.86 8.23 15.38
C CYS A 535 -11.85 9.41 15.34
N TRP A 536 -11.43 10.54 14.75
CA TRP A 536 -12.15 11.82 14.83
C TRP A 536 -12.23 12.50 13.45
N ASN A 537 -13.40 12.53 12.83
CA ASN A 537 -13.57 13.05 11.47
C ASN A 537 -13.17 14.54 11.34
N GLU A 538 -13.47 15.36 12.35
CA GLU A 538 -13.13 16.77 12.38
C GLU A 538 -11.62 17.06 12.44
N HIS A 539 -10.82 16.07 12.78
CA HIS A 539 -9.37 16.21 12.89
C HIS A 539 -8.70 16.56 11.54
N VAL A 540 -9.15 15.94 10.48
CA VAL A 540 -8.55 16.09 9.13
C VAL A 540 -8.66 17.53 8.62
N LEU A 541 -9.76 18.21 8.92
CA LEU A 541 -10.07 19.54 8.43
C LEU A 541 -9.50 20.66 9.30
N SER A 542 -8.92 20.34 10.45
CA SER A 542 -8.39 21.35 11.38
C SER A 542 -7.04 21.90 10.90
N PRO A 543 -6.92 23.24 10.66
CA PRO A 543 -5.67 23.85 10.21
C PRO A 543 -4.48 23.61 11.16
N ARG A 544 -4.71 23.47 12.46
CA ARG A 544 -3.66 23.19 13.47
C ARG A 544 -2.98 21.84 13.29
N ASN A 545 -3.63 20.89 12.59
CA ASN A 545 -3.13 19.55 12.38
C ASN A 545 -2.29 19.39 11.10
N ILE A 546 -2.22 20.43 10.25
CA ILE A 546 -1.38 20.42 9.03
C ILE A 546 0.09 20.06 9.32
N PRO A 547 0.74 20.56 10.40
CA PRO A 547 2.12 20.20 10.71
C PRO A 547 2.34 18.73 11.06
N LEU A 548 1.30 17.99 11.44
CA LEU A 548 1.38 16.55 11.72
C LEU A 548 1.60 15.73 10.44
N GLN A 549 1.26 16.29 9.29
CA GLN A 549 1.43 15.68 7.98
C GLN A 549 2.76 16.10 7.32
N ASP A 550 3.64 16.82 8.04
CA ASP A 550 4.95 17.24 7.53
C ASP A 550 5.79 16.01 7.18
N THR A 551 6.12 15.87 5.90
CA THR A 551 6.95 14.80 5.38
C THR A 551 8.38 15.30 5.19
N ASN A 552 9.37 14.41 5.31
CA ASN A 552 10.75 14.71 4.91
C ASN A 552 10.97 14.54 3.40
N ASP A 553 9.95 14.20 2.65
CA ASP A 553 10.04 14.20 1.20
C ASP A 553 10.17 15.64 0.70
N ILE A 554 11.36 15.96 0.18
CA ILE A 554 11.71 17.30 -0.33
C ILE A 554 10.80 17.72 -1.47
N PHE A 555 10.35 16.77 -2.28
CA PHE A 555 9.36 16.99 -3.33
C PHE A 555 8.01 17.44 -2.74
N LEU A 556 7.45 16.70 -1.78
CA LEU A 556 6.19 17.07 -1.13
C LEU A 556 6.31 18.35 -0.29
N GLY A 557 7.48 18.62 0.29
CA GLY A 557 7.75 19.87 1.02
C GLY A 557 7.67 21.12 0.14
N ASN A 558 7.83 20.98 -1.18
CA ASN A 558 7.69 22.07 -2.14
C ASN A 558 6.26 22.23 -2.70
N MET A 559 5.33 21.35 -2.35
CA MET A 559 3.92 21.48 -2.75
C MET A 559 3.28 22.69 -2.07
N GLN A 560 2.55 23.48 -2.84
CA GLN A 560 1.86 24.69 -2.40
C GLN A 560 0.40 24.41 -2.05
N LYS A 561 -0.25 25.39 -1.42
CA LYS A 561 -1.62 25.27 -0.94
C LYS A 561 -2.66 24.92 -2.02
N ASP A 562 -2.40 25.32 -3.25
CA ASP A 562 -3.26 25.10 -4.43
C ASP A 562 -2.96 23.80 -5.18
N GLY A 563 -1.96 23.03 -4.73
CA GLY A 563 -1.52 21.78 -5.39
C GLY A 563 -0.38 21.99 -6.41
N SER A 564 -0.03 23.23 -6.72
CA SER A 564 1.18 23.54 -7.51
C SER A 564 2.45 23.40 -6.67
N TYR A 565 3.62 23.61 -7.29
CA TYR A 565 4.92 23.43 -6.64
C TYR A 565 5.76 24.68 -6.72
N SER A 566 6.60 24.90 -5.70
CA SER A 566 7.68 25.88 -5.74
C SER A 566 8.97 25.24 -6.22
N VAL A 567 9.74 25.99 -7.01
CA VAL A 567 11.10 25.61 -7.42
C VAL A 567 12.04 26.70 -6.93
N ILE A 568 12.96 26.35 -6.04
CA ILE A 568 13.87 27.29 -5.41
C ILE A 568 15.31 26.85 -5.73
N PRO A 569 15.93 27.38 -6.78
CA PRO A 569 17.34 27.10 -7.08
C PRO A 569 18.25 27.65 -5.97
N ARG A 570 19.38 26.98 -5.72
CA ARG A 570 20.37 27.42 -4.76
C ARG A 570 21.12 28.59 -5.30
N MET A 571 21.17 29.67 -4.55
CA MET A 571 22.00 30.87 -4.76
C MET A 571 22.82 31.05 -3.49
N ALA A 572 23.98 30.40 -3.45
CA ALA A 572 24.82 30.38 -2.25
C ALA A 572 25.25 31.78 -1.85
N GLY A 573 25.05 32.13 -0.58
CA GLY A 573 25.36 33.50 -0.09
C GLY A 573 24.48 34.59 -0.74
N GLY A 574 23.48 34.26 -1.55
CA GLY A 574 22.71 35.22 -2.34
C GLY A 574 23.36 35.65 -3.64
N GLU A 575 24.48 35.03 -4.02
CA GLU A 575 25.21 35.33 -5.26
C GLU A 575 24.61 34.60 -6.45
N VAL A 576 24.47 35.28 -7.58
CA VAL A 576 24.00 34.72 -8.84
C VAL A 576 24.68 35.39 -10.02
N THR A 577 25.12 34.62 -11.03
CA THR A 577 25.73 35.13 -12.24
C THR A 577 24.69 35.73 -13.18
N PRO A 578 25.07 36.63 -14.12
CA PRO A 578 24.15 37.12 -15.15
C PRO A 578 23.50 35.98 -15.96
N GLU A 579 24.28 34.98 -16.34
CA GLU A 579 23.79 33.81 -17.10
C GLU A 579 22.81 32.97 -16.29
N GLY A 580 23.11 32.79 -14.99
CA GLY A 580 22.20 32.12 -14.08
C GLY A 580 20.88 32.90 -13.91
N LEU A 581 20.96 34.23 -13.81
CA LEU A 581 19.76 35.09 -13.73
C LEU A 581 18.90 34.97 -14.98
N LEU A 582 19.53 34.94 -16.19
CA LEU A 582 18.85 34.73 -17.46
C LEU A 582 18.17 33.37 -17.49
N ALA A 583 18.83 32.29 -17.09
CA ALA A 583 18.25 30.96 -17.06
C ALA A 583 17.00 30.86 -16.13
N VAL A 584 17.08 31.51 -14.96
CA VAL A 584 15.93 31.58 -14.04
C VAL A 584 14.78 32.38 -14.66
N ALA A 585 15.05 33.49 -15.35
CA ALA A 585 14.05 34.30 -16.02
C ALA A 585 13.40 33.56 -17.20
N GLU A 586 14.17 32.83 -17.99
CA GLU A 586 13.66 31.99 -19.07
C GLU A 586 12.74 30.88 -18.56
N VAL A 587 13.14 30.15 -17.54
CA VAL A 587 12.30 29.14 -16.89
C VAL A 587 11.01 29.77 -16.37
N ALA A 588 11.09 30.91 -15.70
CA ALA A 588 9.91 31.58 -15.18
C ALA A 588 8.94 31.99 -16.32
N ARG A 589 9.46 32.51 -17.43
CA ARG A 589 8.67 32.89 -18.61
C ARG A 589 8.03 31.69 -19.28
N ASP A 590 8.84 30.65 -19.58
CA ASP A 590 8.43 29.49 -20.37
C ASP A 590 7.35 28.65 -19.67
N TYR A 591 7.42 28.57 -18.33
CA TYR A 591 6.45 27.85 -17.51
C TYR A 591 5.44 28.74 -16.77
N LYS A 592 5.42 30.06 -17.09
CA LYS A 592 4.50 31.06 -16.49
C LYS A 592 4.53 31.08 -14.96
N LEU A 593 5.73 30.96 -14.37
CA LEU A 593 5.90 30.89 -12.92
C LEU A 593 5.90 32.29 -12.30
N TYR A 594 5.30 32.39 -11.10
CA TYR A 594 5.41 33.60 -10.29
C TYR A 594 6.80 33.69 -9.67
N THR A 595 7.47 34.81 -9.81
CA THR A 595 8.83 35.06 -9.31
C THR A 595 8.83 35.98 -8.10
N LYS A 596 9.64 35.65 -7.08
CA LYS A 596 9.83 36.50 -5.90
C LYS A 596 11.22 36.32 -5.31
N ILE A 597 11.86 37.46 -4.98
CA ILE A 597 13.07 37.45 -4.13
C ILE A 597 12.60 37.15 -2.69
N THR A 598 13.14 36.11 -2.11
CA THR A 598 12.75 35.66 -0.76
C THR A 598 13.69 36.20 0.31
N GLY A 599 13.29 36.12 1.58
CA GLY A 599 14.16 36.50 2.71
C GLY A 599 15.42 35.64 2.89
N ALA A 600 15.53 34.57 2.10
CA ALA A 600 16.74 33.74 2.00
C ALA A 600 17.72 34.19 0.91
N GLN A 601 17.58 35.39 0.36
CA GLN A 601 18.37 35.93 -0.74
C GLN A 601 18.36 35.03 -1.99
N ARG A 602 17.22 34.44 -2.33
CA ARG A 602 17.04 33.58 -3.49
C ARG A 602 15.81 34.00 -4.28
N ILE A 603 15.86 33.74 -5.57
CA ILE A 603 14.68 33.88 -6.43
C ILE A 603 13.85 32.58 -6.32
N GLY A 604 12.65 32.67 -5.78
CA GLY A 604 11.68 31.57 -5.73
C GLY A 604 10.80 31.60 -6.96
N LEU A 605 10.59 30.46 -7.58
CA LEU A 605 9.66 30.23 -8.69
C LEU A 605 8.46 29.46 -8.13
N PHE A 606 7.26 29.99 -8.31
CA PHE A 606 6.03 29.46 -7.70
C PHE A 606 5.00 29.15 -8.79
N GLY A 607 4.19 28.12 -8.56
CA GLY A 607 3.10 27.73 -9.46
C GLY A 607 3.51 26.70 -10.50
N ALA A 608 4.62 25.97 -10.31
CA ALA A 608 5.00 24.89 -11.22
C ALA A 608 3.99 23.73 -11.15
N GLN A 609 3.57 23.23 -12.30
CA GLN A 609 2.80 22.00 -12.38
C GLN A 609 3.71 20.81 -12.09
N LYS A 610 3.16 19.76 -11.48
CA LYS A 610 3.92 18.56 -11.11
C LYS A 610 4.65 17.95 -12.31
N ASP A 611 3.98 17.89 -13.45
CA ASP A 611 4.49 17.29 -14.68
C ASP A 611 5.65 18.11 -15.30
N ASP A 612 5.69 19.41 -15.05
CA ASP A 612 6.74 20.29 -15.58
C ASP A 612 8.03 20.26 -14.76
N LEU A 613 7.98 19.76 -13.51
CA LEU A 613 9.13 19.77 -12.59
C LEU A 613 10.39 19.12 -13.17
N PRO A 614 10.33 17.92 -13.79
CA PRO A 614 11.53 17.31 -14.36
C PRO A 614 12.17 18.15 -15.48
N ALA A 615 11.36 18.79 -16.32
CA ALA A 615 11.86 19.65 -17.40
C ALA A 615 12.46 20.96 -16.85
N ILE A 616 11.82 21.57 -15.85
CA ILE A 616 12.33 22.75 -15.14
C ILE A 616 13.68 22.44 -14.49
N TRP A 617 13.79 21.33 -13.76
CA TRP A 617 15.03 20.93 -13.09
C TRP A 617 16.16 20.67 -14.08
N ARG A 618 15.90 20.02 -15.24
CA ARG A 618 16.91 19.84 -16.29
C ARG A 618 17.49 21.17 -16.78
N LYS A 619 16.62 22.17 -17.04
CA LYS A 619 17.06 23.49 -17.47
C LYS A 619 17.90 24.19 -16.40
N LEU A 620 17.49 24.14 -15.13
CA LEU A 620 18.23 24.77 -14.03
C LEU A 620 19.56 24.08 -13.74
N LEU A 621 19.59 22.73 -13.76
CA LEU A 621 20.84 21.96 -13.61
C LEU A 621 21.83 22.25 -14.75
N ALA A 622 21.34 22.37 -16.00
CA ALA A 622 22.19 22.73 -17.14
C ALA A 622 22.81 24.14 -17.02
N ALA A 623 22.12 25.03 -16.29
CA ALA A 623 22.64 26.36 -15.94
C ALA A 623 23.50 26.38 -14.66
N GLY A 624 23.85 25.22 -14.09
CA GLY A 624 24.71 25.09 -12.91
C GLY A 624 23.99 25.24 -11.56
N PHE A 625 22.65 25.32 -11.54
CA PHE A 625 21.90 25.36 -10.28
C PHE A 625 21.72 23.97 -9.71
N GLU A 626 21.54 23.91 -8.40
CA GLU A 626 21.11 22.73 -7.63
C GLU A 626 19.85 23.06 -6.82
N THR A 627 19.25 22.03 -6.21
CA THR A 627 18.12 22.26 -5.29
C THR A 627 18.53 23.18 -4.15
N GLY A 628 17.70 24.17 -3.87
CA GLY A 628 17.91 25.08 -2.75
C GLY A 628 17.48 24.49 -1.41
N GLN A 629 16.85 23.32 -1.36
CA GLN A 629 16.37 22.65 -0.15
C GLN A 629 15.57 23.58 0.78
N ALA A 630 14.74 24.44 0.19
CA ALA A 630 14.11 25.56 0.87
C ALA A 630 13.17 25.17 2.02
N TYR A 631 12.62 23.94 1.97
CA TYR A 631 11.69 23.42 2.98
C TYR A 631 12.25 22.22 3.75
N ALA A 632 13.45 21.75 3.39
CA ALA A 632 14.09 20.61 4.05
C ALA A 632 14.55 20.93 5.48
N LYS A 633 14.72 19.90 6.26
CA LYS A 633 15.41 19.94 7.54
C LYS A 633 16.91 19.77 7.30
N ALA A 634 17.49 20.83 6.77
CA ALA A 634 18.90 20.95 6.36
C ALA A 634 19.30 22.42 6.42
N LEU A 635 20.55 22.74 6.01
CA LEU A 635 20.96 24.13 5.80
C LEU A 635 20.16 24.73 4.63
N ARG A 636 19.29 25.70 4.95
CA ARG A 636 18.44 26.36 3.96
C ARG A 636 19.14 27.51 3.27
N MET A 637 20.01 28.25 3.97
CA MET A 637 20.72 29.40 3.44
C MET A 637 21.87 29.81 4.36
N ALA A 638 22.86 30.48 3.79
CA ALA A 638 23.79 31.36 4.49
C ALA A 638 23.55 32.79 4.00
N LYS A 639 22.83 33.61 4.78
CA LYS A 639 22.56 35.01 4.43
C LYS A 639 23.84 35.81 4.60
N THR A 640 24.22 36.62 3.59
CA THR A 640 25.40 37.46 3.62
C THR A 640 25.06 38.95 3.49
N CYS A 641 25.93 39.83 3.96
CA CYS A 641 26.00 41.19 3.48
C CYS A 641 26.99 41.28 2.32
N VAL A 642 27.18 42.46 1.70
CA VAL A 642 28.04 42.64 0.52
C VAL A 642 29.54 42.57 0.82
N GLY A 643 29.94 42.46 2.08
CA GLY A 643 31.31 42.19 2.53
C GLY A 643 32.30 43.32 2.30
N SER A 644 33.58 43.06 2.61
CA SER A 644 34.67 44.05 2.51
C SER A 644 34.95 44.48 1.08
N THR A 645 34.64 43.65 0.09
CA THR A 645 34.87 43.95 -1.34
C THR A 645 34.02 45.14 -1.82
N TRP A 646 32.78 45.26 -1.36
CA TRP A 646 31.86 46.24 -1.87
C TRP A 646 31.41 47.28 -0.82
N CYS A 647 31.55 46.96 0.48
CA CYS A 647 31.10 47.85 1.55
C CYS A 647 32.30 48.57 2.22
N ARG A 648 32.29 49.90 2.25
CA ARG A 648 33.34 50.70 2.91
C ARG A 648 33.50 50.43 4.42
N PHE A 649 32.52 49.80 5.04
CA PHE A 649 32.54 49.44 6.45
C PHE A 649 32.84 47.93 6.70
N GLY A 650 32.90 47.14 5.63
CA GLY A 650 33.24 45.71 5.75
C GLY A 650 34.70 45.50 6.11
N VAL A 651 34.97 44.72 7.14
CA VAL A 651 36.33 44.39 7.59
C VAL A 651 36.78 43.03 7.10
N GLN A 652 35.83 42.11 6.80
CA GLN A 652 36.11 40.77 6.28
C GLN A 652 35.21 40.44 5.07
N ASP A 653 35.63 39.43 4.28
CA ASP A 653 34.86 38.90 3.14
C ASP A 653 33.73 37.97 3.60
N SER A 654 32.56 38.58 3.86
CA SER A 654 31.36 37.83 4.26
C SER A 654 30.71 37.06 3.12
N VAL A 655 30.88 37.50 1.86
CA VAL A 655 30.27 36.82 0.68
C VAL A 655 31.03 35.52 0.42
N GLY A 656 32.37 35.58 0.29
CA GLY A 656 33.19 34.39 0.03
C GLY A 656 33.08 33.35 1.15
N LEU A 657 33.00 33.80 2.42
CA LEU A 657 32.78 32.89 3.54
C LEU A 657 31.37 32.29 3.52
N GLY A 658 30.33 33.07 3.28
CA GLY A 658 28.94 32.58 3.23
C GLY A 658 28.71 31.59 2.10
N VAL A 659 29.25 31.87 0.90
CA VAL A 659 29.22 30.97 -0.25
C VAL A 659 29.91 29.64 0.08
N PHE A 660 31.09 29.72 0.70
CA PHE A 660 31.82 28.51 1.13
C PHE A 660 31.01 27.67 2.14
N LEU A 661 30.48 28.30 3.19
CA LEU A 661 29.74 27.59 4.23
C LEU A 661 28.43 26.99 3.69
N GLU A 662 27.70 27.70 2.82
CA GLU A 662 26.50 27.16 2.22
C GLU A 662 26.79 25.95 1.32
N ASN A 663 27.87 25.97 0.54
CA ASN A 663 28.28 24.86 -0.28
C ASN A 663 28.85 23.68 0.54
N ARG A 664 29.49 23.95 1.68
CA ARG A 664 30.03 22.91 2.57
C ARG A 664 28.91 22.10 3.24
N TYR A 665 27.88 22.77 3.76
CA TYR A 665 26.86 22.12 4.59
C TYR A 665 25.54 21.85 3.86
N LYS A 666 25.46 22.11 2.54
CA LYS A 666 24.26 21.78 1.75
C LYS A 666 23.94 20.28 1.84
N GLY A 667 22.68 19.92 1.97
CA GLY A 667 22.23 18.54 2.00
C GLY A 667 22.35 17.80 3.31
N ILE A 668 23.13 18.29 4.27
CA ILE A 668 23.26 17.65 5.59
C ILE A 668 21.89 17.69 6.31
N ARG A 669 21.38 16.54 6.66
CA ARG A 669 20.12 16.40 7.39
C ARG A 669 20.32 16.79 8.85
N THR A 670 19.50 17.69 9.33
CA THR A 670 19.54 18.22 10.69
C THR A 670 18.23 17.99 11.42
N PRO A 671 18.17 17.98 12.77
CA PRO A 671 16.94 17.81 13.54
C PRO A 671 15.85 18.81 13.17
N HIS A 672 16.21 20.04 12.82
CA HIS A 672 15.31 21.07 12.30
C HIS A 672 16.03 21.88 11.22
N LYS A 673 15.28 22.72 10.49
CA LYS A 673 15.87 23.65 9.49
C LYS A 673 16.96 24.52 10.12
N MET A 674 18.08 24.67 9.40
CA MET A 674 19.20 25.52 9.79
C MET A 674 19.29 26.77 8.90
N LYS A 675 19.67 27.88 9.49
CA LYS A 675 19.97 29.14 8.78
C LYS A 675 21.24 29.73 9.33
N PHE A 676 22.13 30.14 8.43
CA PHE A 676 23.35 30.86 8.77
C PHE A 676 23.23 32.33 8.42
N GLY A 677 24.01 33.17 9.07
CA GLY A 677 24.17 34.58 8.75
C GLY A 677 25.62 35.00 8.90
N VAL A 678 26.17 35.66 7.89
CA VAL A 678 27.57 36.11 7.87
C VAL A 678 27.60 37.62 7.61
N SER A 679 27.92 38.38 8.64
CA SER A 679 28.05 39.82 8.58
C SER A 679 29.52 40.23 8.50
N GLY A 680 29.88 41.03 7.50
CA GLY A 680 31.24 41.50 7.24
C GLY A 680 31.78 42.59 8.19
N CYS A 681 30.99 42.98 9.18
CA CYS A 681 31.36 43.90 10.29
C CYS A 681 30.27 43.89 11.37
N THR A 682 30.54 44.53 12.49
CA THR A 682 29.63 44.65 13.66
C THR A 682 28.33 45.40 13.42
N ARG A 683 28.09 45.97 12.22
CA ARG A 683 26.81 46.56 11.82
C ARG A 683 25.72 45.52 11.59
N GLU A 684 26.09 44.27 11.47
CA GLU A 684 25.22 43.10 11.51
C GLU A 684 24.11 43.06 10.45
N CYS A 685 24.44 43.52 9.21
CA CYS A 685 23.44 43.64 8.12
C CYS A 685 22.89 42.29 7.63
N ALA A 686 23.56 41.18 7.90
CA ALA A 686 23.07 39.83 7.57
C ALA A 686 22.15 39.23 8.64
N GLU A 687 21.88 39.96 9.73
CA GLU A 687 21.03 39.50 10.86
C GLU A 687 21.58 38.19 11.48
N ALA A 688 22.90 38.12 11.65
CA ALA A 688 23.60 36.90 12.07
C ALA A 688 23.16 36.42 13.45
N GLN A 689 22.95 37.33 14.43
CA GLN A 689 22.45 36.97 15.78
C GLN A 689 21.01 36.41 15.81
N GLY A 690 20.24 36.60 14.74
CA GLY A 690 18.94 36.00 14.57
C GLY A 690 18.93 34.63 13.85
N LYS A 691 20.08 34.00 13.68
CA LYS A 691 20.24 32.73 12.94
C LYS A 691 20.72 31.61 13.85
N ASP A 692 20.55 30.39 13.39
CA ASP A 692 20.99 29.19 14.09
C ASP A 692 22.51 29.17 14.31
N VAL A 693 23.26 29.68 13.29
CA VAL A 693 24.70 30.00 13.35
C VAL A 693 24.88 31.41 12.82
N GLY A 694 25.41 32.27 13.65
CA GLY A 694 25.72 33.67 13.33
C GLY A 694 27.24 33.91 13.31
N ILE A 695 27.72 34.62 12.30
CA ILE A 695 29.14 34.92 12.15
C ILE A 695 29.24 36.41 11.89
N ILE A 696 30.04 37.11 12.74
CA ILE A 696 30.21 38.55 12.64
C ILE A 696 31.71 38.84 12.59
N ALA A 697 32.12 39.56 11.57
CA ALA A 697 33.52 39.95 11.40
C ALA A 697 33.92 41.06 12.37
N THR A 698 35.15 40.94 12.88
CA THR A 698 35.91 41.98 13.61
C THR A 698 37.23 42.23 12.92
N ASP A 699 37.96 43.25 13.35
CA ASP A 699 39.31 43.53 12.82
C ASP A 699 40.32 42.41 13.17
N ALA A 700 40.05 41.66 14.25
CA ALA A 700 40.92 40.58 14.72
C ALA A 700 40.53 39.20 14.11
N GLY A 701 39.35 39.04 13.50
CA GLY A 701 38.88 37.76 12.95
C GLY A 701 37.38 37.67 12.87
N TRP A 702 36.83 36.52 13.31
CA TRP A 702 35.40 36.19 13.26
C TRP A 702 34.87 35.82 14.63
N ASN A 703 33.73 36.36 15.00
CA ASN A 703 32.97 35.93 16.16
C ASN A 703 31.90 34.94 15.77
N LEU A 704 31.86 33.78 16.44
CA LEU A 704 30.89 32.72 16.22
C LEU A 704 29.79 32.75 17.27
N TYR A 705 28.53 32.89 16.82
CA TYR A 705 27.32 32.88 17.63
C TYR A 705 26.46 31.69 17.28
N VAL A 706 25.79 31.08 18.26
CA VAL A 706 24.94 29.89 18.06
C VAL A 706 23.59 29.99 18.77
N GLY A 707 22.58 29.26 18.30
CA GLY A 707 21.29 29.15 18.96
C GLY A 707 20.35 30.34 18.80
N GLY A 708 20.55 31.19 17.79
CA GLY A 708 19.64 32.30 17.49
C GLY A 708 18.34 31.84 16.77
N ASN A 709 17.31 32.65 16.87
CA ASN A 709 16.03 32.44 16.18
C ASN A 709 15.37 33.78 15.85
N GLY A 710 15.15 34.04 14.57
CA GLY A 710 14.37 35.18 14.06
C GLY A 710 12.90 34.85 13.77
N GLY A 711 12.35 33.79 14.35
CA GLY A 711 10.96 33.36 14.14
C GLY A 711 9.97 33.91 15.17
N MET A 712 8.85 33.22 15.41
CA MET A 712 7.74 33.63 16.29
C MET A 712 8.19 33.88 17.74
N LYS A 713 9.21 33.13 18.23
CA LYS A 713 9.85 33.39 19.53
C LYS A 713 11.28 33.84 19.26
N PRO A 714 11.53 35.13 19.01
CA PRO A 714 12.86 35.63 18.68
C PRO A 714 13.81 35.45 19.87
N ARG A 715 15.04 35.06 19.54
CA ARG A 715 16.14 34.89 20.48
C ARG A 715 17.43 35.29 19.80
N HIS A 716 18.25 36.13 20.44
CA HIS A 716 19.60 36.38 19.98
C HIS A 716 20.45 35.13 20.24
N ALA A 717 21.38 34.89 19.31
CA ALA A 717 22.36 33.81 19.42
C ALA A 717 23.38 34.17 20.53
N ASP A 718 23.87 33.17 21.24
CA ASP A 718 24.91 33.32 22.24
C ASP A 718 26.29 33.25 21.61
N LEU A 719 27.23 34.07 22.10
CA LEU A 719 28.64 34.05 21.67
C LEU A 719 29.29 32.73 22.13
N LEU A 720 29.73 31.93 21.17
CA LEU A 720 30.44 30.66 21.43
C LEU A 720 31.96 30.92 21.50
N ALA A 721 32.52 31.63 20.54
CA ALA A 721 33.94 31.97 20.48
C ALA A 721 34.15 33.29 19.72
N SER A 722 35.27 34.00 20.00
CA SER A 722 35.62 35.28 19.41
C SER A 722 36.98 35.28 18.74
N ASP A 723 37.17 36.25 17.84
CA ASP A 723 38.45 36.56 17.16
C ASP A 723 39.08 35.35 16.45
N LEU A 724 38.27 34.50 15.87
CA LEU A 724 38.68 33.28 15.19
C LEU A 724 39.28 33.56 13.81
N ASP A 725 40.35 32.86 13.48
CA ASP A 725 40.77 32.72 12.09
C ASP A 725 39.76 31.85 11.32
N ARG A 726 39.83 31.85 9.99
CA ARG A 726 38.87 31.15 9.13
C ARG A 726 38.90 29.63 9.33
N GLU A 727 40.05 29.02 9.53
CA GLU A 727 40.16 27.54 9.67
C GLU A 727 39.57 27.09 11.00
N THR A 728 39.93 27.76 12.08
CA THR A 728 39.38 27.50 13.41
C THR A 728 37.86 27.71 13.44
N LEU A 729 37.37 28.79 12.83
CA LEU A 729 35.95 29.05 12.69
C LEU A 729 35.21 27.85 12.03
N ILE A 730 35.74 27.35 10.90
CA ILE A 730 35.12 26.24 10.18
C ILE A 730 35.12 24.98 11.03
N LYS A 731 36.23 24.64 11.72
CA LYS A 731 36.30 23.48 12.63
C LYS A 731 35.26 23.57 13.77
N LEU A 732 35.12 24.75 14.37
CA LEU A 732 34.15 24.93 15.44
C LEU A 732 32.71 24.84 14.93
N ILE A 733 32.42 25.31 13.71
CA ILE A 733 31.10 25.12 13.09
C ILE A 733 30.84 23.61 12.76
N ASP A 734 31.86 22.91 12.23
CA ASP A 734 31.80 21.46 11.98
C ASP A 734 31.43 20.69 13.26
N ARG A 735 32.16 20.94 14.35
CA ARG A 735 31.89 20.32 15.66
C ARG A 735 30.51 20.70 16.20
N PHE A 736 30.10 21.95 16.15
CA PHE A 736 28.82 22.44 16.59
C PHE A 736 27.68 21.78 15.80
N MET A 737 27.76 21.75 14.47
CA MET A 737 26.77 21.14 13.61
C MET A 737 26.57 19.65 13.93
N MET A 738 27.67 18.91 14.01
CA MET A 738 27.60 17.46 14.25
C MET A 738 27.13 17.15 15.69
N PHE A 739 27.59 17.92 16.68
CA PHE A 739 27.12 17.78 18.05
C PHE A 739 25.62 18.07 18.19
N TYR A 740 25.12 19.10 17.50
CA TYR A 740 23.68 19.35 17.44
C TYR A 740 22.90 18.22 16.74
N VAL A 741 23.42 17.69 15.63
CA VAL A 741 22.76 16.58 14.89
C VAL A 741 22.64 15.32 15.75
N THR A 742 23.67 15.02 16.55
CA THR A 742 23.71 13.80 17.37
C THR A 742 23.00 13.91 18.71
N ASN A 743 22.82 15.12 19.26
CA ASN A 743 22.30 15.32 20.62
C ASN A 743 20.93 15.97 20.70
N ALA A 744 20.46 16.65 19.66
CA ALA A 744 19.15 17.27 19.68
C ALA A 744 18.04 16.29 19.30
N ASP A 745 16.87 16.44 19.91
CA ASP A 745 15.67 15.70 19.50
C ASP A 745 15.22 16.07 18.08
N LYS A 746 14.59 15.14 17.40
CA LYS A 746 13.96 15.39 16.11
C LYS A 746 12.97 16.56 16.23
N LEU A 747 13.01 17.48 15.25
CA LEU A 747 12.24 18.71 15.18
C LEU A 747 12.57 19.77 16.26
N GLN A 748 13.60 19.58 17.02
CA GLN A 748 14.08 20.56 18.00
C GLN A 748 15.00 21.59 17.34
N ARG A 749 14.63 22.88 17.46
CA ARG A 749 15.48 23.98 16.95
C ARG A 749 16.71 24.19 17.84
N THR A 750 17.80 24.69 17.24
CA THR A 750 19.03 25.05 17.94
C THR A 750 18.78 25.97 19.15
N SER A 751 17.92 26.97 19.00
CA SER A 751 17.55 27.89 20.09
C SER A 751 16.84 27.20 21.26
N VAL A 752 16.01 26.19 21.00
CA VAL A 752 15.30 25.42 22.04
C VAL A 752 16.24 24.38 22.64
N TRP A 753 17.01 23.70 21.79
CA TRP A 753 18.00 22.71 22.24
C TRP A 753 19.02 23.34 23.19
N LEU A 754 19.65 24.48 22.79
CA LEU A 754 20.62 25.17 23.61
C LEU A 754 20.01 25.72 24.92
N GLY A 755 18.76 26.17 24.87
CA GLY A 755 18.05 26.61 26.10
C GLY A 755 17.73 25.50 27.08
N ASN A 756 17.63 24.24 26.60
CA ASN A 756 17.39 23.04 27.41
C ASN A 756 18.68 22.30 27.81
N LEU A 757 19.82 22.70 27.23
CA LEU A 757 21.10 22.07 27.52
C LEU A 757 21.56 22.48 28.92
N GLU A 758 21.83 21.53 29.80
CA GLU A 758 22.37 21.82 31.13
C GLU A 758 23.73 22.50 31.00
N GLY A 759 23.90 23.64 31.65
CA GLY A 759 25.08 24.51 31.50
C GLY A 759 25.04 25.41 30.28
N GLY A 760 24.06 25.29 29.39
CA GLY A 760 23.82 26.18 28.25
C GLY A 760 25.01 26.38 27.33
N VAL A 761 25.28 27.64 26.91
CA VAL A 761 26.39 27.97 26.02
C VAL A 761 27.77 27.73 26.66
N ASP A 762 27.91 27.83 27.96
CA ASP A 762 29.20 27.62 28.67
C ASP A 762 29.57 26.12 28.57
N TYR A 763 28.64 25.21 28.83
CA TYR A 763 28.87 23.77 28.62
C TYR A 763 29.19 23.49 27.12
N LEU A 764 28.44 24.10 26.23
CA LEU A 764 28.72 23.92 24.78
C LEU A 764 30.10 24.43 24.39
N ARG A 765 30.60 25.51 25.03
CA ARG A 765 31.99 26.02 24.82
C ARG A 765 33.02 25.00 25.29
N GLU A 766 32.84 24.44 26.49
CA GLU A 766 33.72 23.37 27.00
C GLU A 766 33.79 22.17 26.05
N VAL A 767 32.66 21.77 25.44
CA VAL A 767 32.63 20.61 24.53
C VAL A 767 33.20 20.94 23.16
N ILE A 768 32.82 22.08 22.56
CA ILE A 768 33.11 22.39 21.15
C ILE A 768 34.48 23.07 21.01
N VAL A 769 34.79 24.03 21.91
CA VAL A 769 36.05 24.81 21.84
C VAL A 769 37.18 24.11 22.59
N ASP A 770 36.93 23.72 23.84
CA ASP A 770 37.92 23.15 24.74
C ASP A 770 38.08 21.63 24.63
N ASP A 771 37.22 20.97 23.83
CA ASP A 771 37.19 19.51 23.61
C ASP A 771 37.17 18.69 24.92
N LYS A 772 36.44 19.16 25.92
CA LYS A 772 36.35 18.51 27.23
C LYS A 772 36.00 17.03 27.21
N LEU A 773 35.21 16.60 26.20
CA LEU A 773 34.76 15.22 26.05
C LEU A 773 35.66 14.40 25.10
N GLY A 774 36.68 14.97 24.49
CA GLY A 774 37.56 14.32 23.53
C GLY A 774 36.85 13.90 22.24
N LEU A 775 35.82 14.63 21.82
CA LEU A 775 34.96 14.31 20.66
C LEU A 775 35.37 15.07 19.38
N ALA A 776 36.29 16.03 19.45
CA ALA A 776 36.61 16.93 18.34
C ALA A 776 36.89 16.20 17.02
N GLU A 777 37.84 15.26 17.02
CA GLU A 777 38.22 14.50 15.82
C GLU A 777 37.03 13.63 15.29
N THR A 778 36.22 13.07 16.17
CA THR A 778 35.08 12.27 15.77
C THR A 778 34.00 13.12 15.12
N LEU A 779 33.68 14.28 15.70
CA LEU A 779 32.68 15.20 15.14
C LEU A 779 33.14 15.77 13.76
N GLU A 780 34.40 16.12 13.62
CA GLU A 780 34.98 16.61 12.37
C GLU A 780 35.01 15.53 11.26
N ARG A 781 35.36 14.29 11.61
CA ARG A 781 35.34 13.15 10.67
C ARG A 781 33.92 12.80 10.24
N ASP A 782 32.98 12.74 11.19
CA ASP A 782 31.60 12.33 10.92
C ASP A 782 30.89 13.36 10.05
N ILE A 783 31.07 14.66 10.30
CA ILE A 783 30.52 15.70 9.41
C ILE A 783 31.19 15.70 8.04
N GLN A 784 32.48 15.42 7.94
CA GLN A 784 33.14 15.33 6.65
C GLN A 784 32.60 14.17 5.81
N THR A 785 32.30 13.03 6.44
CA THR A 785 31.62 11.90 5.77
C THR A 785 30.27 12.31 5.19
N LEU A 786 29.48 13.09 5.93
CA LEU A 786 28.19 13.60 5.44
C LEU A 786 28.37 14.62 4.30
N ILE A 787 29.38 15.47 4.36
CA ILE A 787 29.73 16.44 3.29
C ILE A 787 30.07 15.68 2.01
N ASP A 788 30.96 14.69 2.10
CA ASP A 788 31.44 13.90 0.96
C ASP A 788 30.34 13.03 0.31
N SER A 789 29.29 12.71 1.05
CA SER A 789 28.14 11.93 0.57
C SER A 789 27.08 12.77 -0.15
N TYR A 790 27.29 14.09 -0.31
CA TYR A 790 26.28 14.95 -0.91
C TYR A 790 26.04 14.65 -2.37
N GLU A 791 24.77 14.50 -2.72
CA GLU A 791 24.28 14.45 -4.09
C GLU A 791 23.05 15.36 -4.24
N CYS A 792 22.99 16.09 -5.37
CA CYS A 792 21.83 16.94 -5.65
C CYS A 792 20.59 16.08 -5.93
N GLU A 793 19.52 16.28 -5.18
CA GLU A 793 18.29 15.50 -5.26
C GLU A 793 17.57 15.65 -6.61
N TRP A 794 17.65 16.82 -7.26
CA TRP A 794 17.11 16.98 -8.61
C TRP A 794 17.87 16.09 -9.60
N SER A 795 19.21 16.08 -9.51
CA SER A 795 20.07 15.25 -10.37
C SER A 795 19.76 13.76 -10.15
N ARG A 796 19.75 13.32 -8.89
CA ARG A 796 19.44 11.93 -8.55
C ARG A 796 18.08 11.51 -9.07
N THR A 797 17.04 12.31 -8.81
CA THR A 797 15.65 12.02 -9.26
C THR A 797 15.54 11.92 -10.78
N LEU A 798 16.25 12.79 -11.52
CA LEU A 798 16.21 12.76 -12.98
C LEU A 798 16.95 11.56 -13.60
N ASN A 799 17.84 10.93 -12.86
CA ASN A 799 18.59 9.74 -13.27
C ASN A 799 17.88 8.42 -12.87
N GLU A 800 16.83 8.47 -12.06
CA GLU A 800 16.05 7.32 -11.60
C GLU A 800 14.72 7.23 -12.35
N GLU A 801 14.58 6.30 -13.29
CA GLU A 801 13.36 6.13 -14.09
C GLU A 801 12.10 5.89 -13.23
N GLU A 802 12.23 5.11 -12.15
CA GLU A 802 11.13 4.84 -11.23
C GLU A 802 10.70 6.11 -10.47
N ALA A 803 11.65 6.95 -10.09
CA ALA A 803 11.37 8.22 -9.42
C ALA A 803 10.62 9.21 -10.34
N LEU A 804 10.87 9.16 -11.65
CA LEU A 804 10.20 10.04 -12.63
C LEU A 804 8.71 9.73 -12.80
N LYS A 805 8.27 8.51 -12.53
CA LYS A 805 6.84 8.11 -12.67
C LYS A 805 5.91 8.93 -11.76
N ARG A 806 6.40 9.44 -10.63
CA ARG A 806 5.60 10.28 -9.71
C ARG A 806 5.22 11.64 -10.25
N PHE A 807 5.89 12.11 -11.34
CA PHE A 807 5.67 13.45 -11.89
C PHE A 807 4.58 13.50 -12.96
N SER A 808 3.77 12.46 -13.12
CA SER A 808 2.57 12.48 -13.95
C SER A 808 1.32 12.59 -13.07
N HIS A 809 0.38 13.48 -13.41
CA HIS A 809 -0.92 13.57 -12.74
C HIS A 809 -1.83 12.40 -13.14
N PHE A 810 -1.79 12.01 -14.41
CA PHE A 810 -2.62 10.96 -14.98
C PHE A 810 -1.73 9.94 -15.69
N ILE A 811 -1.85 8.68 -15.35
CA ILE A 811 -1.03 7.59 -15.93
C ILE A 811 -1.28 7.42 -17.43
N ASN A 812 -2.51 7.66 -17.90
CA ASN A 812 -2.96 7.41 -19.26
C ASN A 812 -3.38 8.69 -20.02
N SER A 813 -2.92 9.85 -19.57
CA SER A 813 -3.29 11.13 -20.20
C SER A 813 -2.20 12.17 -20.02
N ASP A 814 -1.89 12.89 -21.09
CA ASP A 814 -0.99 14.05 -21.05
C ASP A 814 -1.72 15.34 -20.67
N LYS A 815 -2.97 15.25 -20.24
CA LYS A 815 -3.74 16.41 -19.83
C LYS A 815 -3.24 16.93 -18.47
N ARG A 816 -3.21 18.25 -18.35
CA ARG A 816 -2.88 18.93 -17.08
C ARG A 816 -4.00 18.76 -16.07
N ASP A 817 -3.65 18.89 -14.78
CA ASP A 817 -4.64 18.87 -13.70
C ASP A 817 -5.55 20.09 -13.78
N PRO A 818 -6.85 19.94 -14.07
CA PRO A 818 -7.76 21.06 -14.22
C PRO A 818 -8.09 21.78 -12.91
N ASP A 819 -7.77 21.18 -11.76
CA ASP A 819 -7.98 21.80 -10.44
C ASP A 819 -6.91 22.84 -10.10
N VAL A 820 -5.77 22.82 -10.79
CA VAL A 820 -4.67 23.78 -10.59
C VAL A 820 -4.83 24.94 -11.57
N GLN A 821 -5.55 25.98 -11.14
CA GLN A 821 -5.90 27.13 -11.97
C GLN A 821 -5.18 28.40 -11.54
N PHE A 822 -4.78 29.22 -12.52
CA PHE A 822 -4.05 30.47 -12.29
C PHE A 822 -4.79 31.66 -12.92
N VAL A 823 -4.63 32.82 -12.28
CA VAL A 823 -5.10 34.11 -12.80
C VAL A 823 -3.95 35.11 -12.88
N ALA A 824 -4.02 36.03 -13.82
CA ALA A 824 -3.02 37.08 -13.96
C ALA A 824 -3.16 38.12 -12.85
N GLU A 825 -2.06 38.53 -12.23
CA GLU A 825 -1.98 39.59 -11.24
C GLU A 825 -0.59 40.25 -11.26
N ARG A 826 -0.52 41.57 -11.43
CA ARG A 826 0.73 42.32 -11.50
C ARG A 826 1.72 41.75 -12.54
N ASP A 827 1.23 41.48 -13.75
CA ASP A 827 1.96 40.86 -14.87
C ASP A 827 2.61 39.50 -14.55
N GLN A 828 2.11 38.79 -13.52
CA GLN A 828 2.53 37.45 -13.14
C GLN A 828 1.29 36.56 -12.98
N HIS A 829 1.48 35.27 -12.76
CA HIS A 829 0.41 34.30 -12.53
C HIS A 829 0.36 33.86 -11.07
N ARG A 830 -0.80 33.94 -10.44
CA ARG A 830 -1.03 33.40 -9.11
C ARG A 830 -2.17 32.38 -9.10
N PRO A 831 -2.24 31.50 -8.10
CA PRO A 831 -3.37 30.59 -7.94
C PRO A 831 -4.70 31.34 -7.88
N ALA A 832 -5.71 30.80 -8.56
CA ALA A 832 -7.08 31.30 -8.49
C ALA A 832 -7.66 31.09 -7.09
N THR A 833 -8.33 32.11 -6.54
CA THR A 833 -9.13 31.95 -5.32
C THR A 833 -10.35 31.08 -5.59
N PRO A 834 -11.02 30.51 -4.56
CA PRO A 834 -12.22 29.70 -4.77
C PRO A 834 -13.33 30.41 -5.57
N ALA A 835 -13.43 31.74 -5.46
CA ALA A 835 -14.40 32.54 -6.21
C ALA A 835 -14.03 32.79 -7.68
N GLU A 836 -12.75 32.65 -8.01
CA GLU A 836 -12.23 32.86 -9.37
C GLU A 836 -12.09 31.54 -10.16
N ARG A 837 -12.23 30.38 -9.49
CA ARG A 837 -12.10 29.07 -10.13
C ARG A 837 -13.27 28.82 -11.06
N ILE A 838 -12.93 28.36 -12.28
CA ILE A 838 -13.90 27.86 -13.25
C ILE A 838 -14.20 26.40 -12.91
N PRO A 839 -15.48 25.97 -12.83
CA PRO A 839 -15.81 24.57 -12.61
C PRO A 839 -15.19 23.65 -13.67
N VAL A 840 -14.64 22.52 -13.24
CA VAL A 840 -13.84 21.61 -14.10
C VAL A 840 -14.59 21.15 -15.36
N TYR A 841 -15.91 20.99 -15.28
CA TYR A 841 -16.76 20.62 -16.41
C TYR A 841 -16.91 21.74 -17.49
N GLN A 842 -16.43 22.95 -17.21
CA GLN A 842 -16.44 24.10 -18.14
C GLN A 842 -15.04 24.41 -18.74
N ILE A 843 -14.02 23.66 -18.31
CA ILE A 843 -12.64 23.88 -18.75
C ILE A 843 -12.33 22.99 -19.97
N GLU A 844 -11.92 23.60 -21.09
CA GLU A 844 -11.20 22.87 -22.13
C GLU A 844 -9.81 22.56 -21.62
N VAL A 845 -9.54 21.28 -21.37
CA VAL A 845 -8.25 20.82 -20.84
C VAL A 845 -7.20 20.92 -21.95
N GLU A 846 -6.26 21.86 -21.82
CA GLU A 846 -5.10 21.94 -22.72
C GLU A 846 -4.32 20.63 -22.67
N THR A 847 -4.07 20.04 -23.84
CA THR A 847 -3.09 18.95 -23.99
C THR A 847 -1.70 19.55 -24.05
N LYS A 848 -0.70 18.85 -23.49
CA LYS A 848 0.73 19.23 -23.59
C LYS A 848 1.20 19.33 -25.03
#